data_46b34e5f0e9d0156fbdfebfc1ab0ac8c
#
_entry.id   46b34e5f0e9d0156fbdfebfc1ab0ac8c
#
_cell.length_a   1.000
_cell.length_b   1.000
_cell.length_c   1.000
_cell.angle_alpha   90.00
_cell.angle_beta   90.00
_cell.angle_gamma   90.00
#
_symmetry.space_group_name_H-M   'P 1'
#
loop_
_entity.id
_entity.type
_entity.pdbx_description
1 polymer ?
#
loop_
_entity_poly.entity_id
_entity_poly.type
_entity_poly.pdbx_seq_one_letter_code
_entity_poly.pdbx_strand_id
1 'polypeptide(L)'
;MTRKLWILLGISAVTVAAGLSTGRRKVLARPTQREEAGSAVNAPLALRGTGLMDHAEVVEGVDGDPSNMIDQSQYDQIKEYFLKQIAATPAKRDKLWDVNFSSRAAYELSVKQHRQDLRKMLGLVDLRPQQPVVKVLFHDGGVRIEDVEMAFKGAFGVRALVFVPEDRAPEPAVIAIPDADQSPEDMAGIAEGMTTARWLRELLGRGVTVAIPEMVERRADHPLCQNAGGYDRRLMLWRLGFLVGRTLVGAEVQQVVALGDYLASQPGIDGKRIGVWGEGQGGMTALYAAAVDERLAGATVLDYFEQREGCWKEPVDRVIYGQLNEFGDAEVAALIAPRPLTVVTGWGGPVSFESERAELGRARRFYQGLGAGSKLVAREEASGAEEASTQEAAAMLGVEREGKLPEITFRVSREQILAKRNEHFEGLYHYLRGICAASGEVRRAYWKLDSTPPQEREQKVAKLRRELAHFMGVIPKANIPLNPRTLLIGETDKFLAYEVLLDLVPGVEAYGQLLVPRSVAGQVDKRLPVMICQHGWGGAPKYVSGVGTDLQTNDHFYNRFGERLAERGYVVFAPYLTVPNDPRSPGWIYRADIINPIVREADALGMMRTSIELAKLRRIVDFLQSLPFVDGKQIGYYGLSYGGYSAIWMPPLEPRLKFTIISAYFNERRKMLTHVDKPGDHDHYWSLPDIDFYNWNLLNQFTDPELIAAMWPRPVCIEWGLNDPVTTPAWHRAAWAEVKKFADAWNMDDKILSDDFIGPHTIHGIGTFFFIDRWLRPQRSAGRDYGCNDEDYCNKDVAPGFHGYAPSSEIPYVTHAVDSSKKSAITGRFYVSNVSPEMAGMALKLSRVGNPGELVVGLGSREGESDLGELSLEAKEVSPGYGLGYDLKLKHPLRLDPRKLYWFEVKALAGATPQDAYTVYGPKPLGGDDYPKNFGLSFRILTTRGE
;
A
#
# COMPACT_ATOMS: atom_id res chain seq x y z
N MET A 1 33.91 -31.36 12.95
CA MET A 1 33.45 -31.47 14.34
C MET A 1 32.29 -30.46 14.47
N THR A 2 31.12 -30.87 14.09
CA THR A 2 29.92 -31.32 14.86
C THR A 2 29.46 -30.38 15.95
N ARG A 3 28.32 -29.71 15.74
CA ARG A 3 27.11 -30.01 16.49
C ARG A 3 25.89 -29.30 15.87
N LYS A 4 24.96 -30.12 15.43
CA LYS A 4 23.58 -29.81 15.07
C LYS A 4 22.80 -29.45 16.34
N LEU A 5 21.84 -28.52 16.19
CA LEU A 5 20.71 -28.46 17.10
C LEU A 5 19.41 -28.45 16.31
N TRP A 6 18.64 -29.50 16.48
CA TRP A 6 17.29 -29.70 16.01
C TRP A 6 16.31 -29.06 16.99
N ILE A 7 15.30 -28.35 16.51
CA ILE A 7 14.09 -28.06 17.28
C ILE A 7 12.93 -28.71 16.57
N LEU A 8 12.28 -29.62 17.27
CA LEU A 8 11.13 -30.41 16.89
C LEU A 8 9.87 -29.52 16.79
N LEU A 9 9.16 -29.65 15.67
CA LEU A 9 7.74 -29.30 15.53
C LEU A 9 6.89 -30.45 16.11
N GLY A 10 6.15 -30.16 17.18
CA GLY A 10 5.11 -31.03 17.71
C GLY A 10 3.78 -30.73 17.03
N ILE A 11 3.32 -31.65 16.19
CA ILE A 11 1.94 -31.67 15.67
C ILE A 11 1.08 -32.40 16.69
N SER A 12 0.10 -31.68 17.28
CA SER A 12 -0.97 -32.32 18.03
C SER A 12 -2.27 -32.24 17.24
N ALA A 13 -2.69 -33.39 16.75
CA ALA A 13 -4.03 -33.60 16.24
C ALA A 13 -5.04 -33.61 17.41
N VAL A 14 -6.04 -32.74 17.37
CA VAL A 14 -7.19 -32.78 18.27
C VAL A 14 -8.41 -33.23 17.48
N THR A 15 -8.90 -34.41 17.86
CA THR A 15 -10.11 -35.03 17.39
C THR A 15 -11.35 -34.23 17.86
N VAL A 16 -12.21 -33.82 16.93
CA VAL A 16 -13.51 -33.21 17.27
C VAL A 16 -14.50 -34.28 17.65
N ALA A 17 -14.93 -34.31 18.90
CA ALA A 17 -16.10 -35.06 19.36
C ALA A 17 -17.29 -34.11 19.48
N ALA A 18 -18.32 -34.37 18.69
CA ALA A 18 -19.60 -33.66 18.78
C ALA A 18 -20.30 -34.00 20.08
N GLY A 19 -20.57 -33.00 20.90
CA GLY A 19 -21.38 -33.06 22.10
C GLY A 19 -22.48 -31.99 22.07
N LEU A 20 -23.71 -32.39 21.76
CA LEU A 20 -24.92 -31.57 21.95
C LEU A 20 -25.16 -31.36 23.45
N SER A 21 -25.05 -30.12 23.93
CA SER A 21 -25.60 -29.77 25.24
C SER A 21 -26.43 -28.48 25.13
N THR A 22 -27.69 -28.66 25.46
CA THR A 22 -28.72 -27.63 25.61
C THR A 22 -28.35 -26.64 26.74
N GLY A 23 -27.86 -25.47 26.37
CA GLY A 23 -27.58 -24.39 27.30
C GLY A 23 -28.80 -23.51 27.52
N ARG A 24 -29.26 -23.43 28.74
CA ARG A 24 -30.32 -22.55 29.23
C ARG A 24 -29.94 -21.08 29.04
N ARG A 25 -30.82 -20.32 28.36
CA ARG A 25 -30.79 -18.84 28.36
C ARG A 25 -30.93 -18.33 29.80
N LYS A 26 -29.87 -17.67 30.30
CA LYS A 26 -30.00 -16.77 31.44
C LYS A 26 -30.40 -15.37 30.92
N VAL A 27 -31.62 -15.00 31.22
CA VAL A 27 -32.11 -13.62 31.08
C VAL A 27 -31.39 -12.79 32.16
N LEU A 28 -30.50 -11.90 31.76
CA LEU A 28 -29.96 -10.88 32.67
C LEU A 28 -31.05 -9.85 32.94
N ALA A 29 -31.34 -9.64 34.22
CA ALA A 29 -32.30 -8.67 34.72
C ALA A 29 -31.93 -7.25 34.24
N ARG A 30 -32.95 -6.50 33.79
CA ARG A 30 -32.88 -5.06 33.54
C ARG A 30 -32.28 -4.36 34.77
N PRO A 31 -31.36 -3.39 34.60
CA PRO A 31 -30.99 -2.54 35.71
C PRO A 31 -32.22 -1.77 36.16
N THR A 32 -32.51 -1.85 37.44
CA THR A 32 -33.50 -1.06 38.12
C THR A 32 -33.19 0.43 37.91
N GLN A 33 -34.23 1.18 37.55
CA GLN A 33 -34.22 2.65 37.49
C GLN A 33 -33.48 3.22 38.70
N ARG A 34 -32.35 3.85 38.46
CA ARG A 34 -31.77 4.82 39.42
C ARG A 34 -32.48 6.15 39.19
N GLU A 35 -32.96 6.70 40.27
CA GLU A 35 -33.69 7.95 40.35
C GLU A 35 -32.97 9.06 39.57
N GLU A 36 -33.75 9.70 38.71
CA GLU A 36 -33.39 10.97 38.07
C GLU A 36 -33.35 12.05 39.14
N ALA A 37 -32.15 12.48 39.49
CA ALA A 37 -31.95 13.71 40.23
C ALA A 37 -30.88 14.55 39.49
N GLY A 38 -31.35 15.54 38.77
CA GLY A 38 -30.64 16.79 38.58
C GLY A 38 -29.76 16.92 37.35
N SER A 39 -30.27 17.75 36.47
CA SER A 39 -29.69 18.38 35.29
C SER A 39 -29.71 17.51 33.99
N ALA A 40 -30.88 17.44 33.38
CA ALA A 40 -31.02 17.21 31.96
C ALA A 40 -30.38 18.42 31.22
N VAL A 41 -29.10 18.37 30.95
CA VAL A 41 -28.49 19.20 29.91
C VAL A 41 -29.15 18.78 28.60
N ASN A 42 -29.99 19.64 28.03
CA ASN A 42 -30.67 19.42 26.75
C ASN A 42 -29.65 19.15 25.66
N ALA A 43 -29.29 17.87 25.43
CA ALA A 43 -28.62 17.47 24.22
C ALA A 43 -29.52 17.85 23.02
N PRO A 44 -28.96 18.37 21.92
CA PRO A 44 -29.75 18.67 20.72
C PRO A 44 -30.59 17.47 20.34
N LEU A 45 -31.85 17.67 19.99
CA LEU A 45 -32.84 16.62 19.70
C LEU A 45 -32.33 15.58 18.66
N ALA A 46 -31.45 16.03 17.73
CA ALA A 46 -30.79 15.19 16.71
C ALA A 46 -29.75 14.20 17.28
N LEU A 47 -29.33 14.36 18.54
CA LEU A 47 -28.33 13.51 19.20
C LEU A 47 -28.91 12.69 20.35
N ARG A 48 -30.24 12.55 20.45
CA ARG A 48 -30.86 11.64 21.42
C ARG A 48 -30.65 10.20 20.93
N GLY A 49 -29.86 9.44 21.67
CA GLY A 49 -29.42 8.12 21.31
C GLY A 49 -30.50 7.07 21.38
N THR A 50 -30.51 6.18 20.40
CA THR A 50 -30.96 4.80 20.53
C THR A 50 -29.68 3.97 20.66
N GLY A 51 -29.55 3.20 21.78
CA GLY A 51 -28.29 2.58 22.16
C GLY A 51 -27.61 1.78 21.07
N LEU A 52 -26.33 2.02 20.86
CA LEU A 52 -25.42 1.20 20.04
C LEU A 52 -25.30 -0.26 20.54
N MET A 53 -25.73 -0.52 21.79
CA MET A 53 -25.61 -1.79 22.47
C MET A 53 -26.67 -2.83 22.07
N ASP A 54 -27.70 -2.48 21.30
CA ASP A 54 -28.74 -3.44 20.90
C ASP A 54 -28.27 -4.46 19.83
N HIS A 55 -27.07 -4.30 19.27
CA HIS A 55 -26.49 -5.20 18.28
C HIS A 55 -25.16 -5.86 18.70
N ALA A 56 -24.61 -5.49 19.84
CA ALA A 56 -23.45 -6.18 20.40
C ALA A 56 -23.95 -7.26 21.38
N GLU A 57 -24.17 -8.48 20.92
CA GLU A 57 -24.12 -9.61 21.84
C GLU A 57 -22.70 -9.62 22.44
N VAL A 58 -22.62 -9.25 23.71
CA VAL A 58 -21.39 -9.42 24.49
C VAL A 58 -21.12 -10.91 24.56
N VAL A 59 -20.21 -11.37 23.72
CA VAL A 59 -19.64 -12.71 23.84
C VAL A 59 -18.75 -12.67 25.08
N GLU A 60 -19.29 -13.15 26.21
CA GLU A 60 -18.47 -13.38 27.42
C GLU A 60 -17.32 -14.32 27.05
N GLY A 61 -16.09 -13.83 27.21
CA GLY A 61 -14.88 -14.66 27.09
C GLY A 61 -13.83 -14.19 26.10
N VAL A 62 -13.99 -13.03 25.46
CA VAL A 62 -12.91 -12.38 24.73
C VAL A 62 -12.49 -11.17 25.55
N ASP A 63 -11.30 -11.22 26.14
CA ASP A 63 -10.58 -10.07 26.70
C ASP A 63 -10.31 -9.08 25.55
N GLY A 64 -11.30 -8.28 25.16
CA GLY A 64 -11.24 -7.38 24.02
C GLY A 64 -11.79 -6.00 24.38
N ASP A 65 -11.02 -4.96 24.13
CA ASP A 65 -11.47 -3.58 24.08
C ASP A 65 -12.68 -3.49 23.10
N PRO A 66 -13.86 -2.92 23.50
CA PRO A 66 -15.01 -2.76 22.61
C PRO A 66 -14.72 -2.07 21.27
N SER A 67 -13.67 -1.22 21.21
CA SER A 67 -13.22 -0.59 19.97
C SER A 67 -12.73 -1.61 18.91
N ASN A 68 -12.19 -2.74 19.33
CA ASN A 68 -11.74 -3.80 18.41
C ASN A 68 -12.93 -4.50 17.72
N MET A 69 -14.08 -4.57 18.36
CA MET A 69 -15.29 -5.12 17.75
C MET A 69 -15.83 -4.21 16.65
N ILE A 70 -15.75 -2.88 16.83
CA ILE A 70 -16.14 -1.91 15.80
C ILE A 70 -15.17 -1.96 14.63
N ASP A 71 -13.87 -2.05 14.89
CA ASP A 71 -12.83 -2.17 13.87
C ASP A 71 -13.06 -3.40 12.97
N GLN A 72 -13.32 -4.56 13.58
CA GLN A 72 -13.62 -5.79 12.86
C GLN A 72 -14.93 -5.67 12.06
N SER A 73 -15.98 -5.10 12.67
CA SER A 73 -17.27 -4.89 12.00
C SER A 73 -17.14 -3.99 10.78
N GLN A 74 -16.40 -2.87 10.89
CA GLN A 74 -16.17 -1.95 9.75
C GLN A 74 -15.36 -2.62 8.63
N TYR A 75 -14.38 -3.46 8.97
CA TYR A 75 -13.62 -4.24 8.01
C TYR A 75 -14.51 -5.26 7.29
N ASP A 76 -15.30 -6.04 8.04
CA ASP A 76 -16.18 -7.08 7.50
C ASP A 76 -17.23 -6.46 6.56
N GLN A 77 -17.80 -5.33 6.91
CA GLN A 77 -18.74 -4.58 6.08
C GLN A 77 -18.15 -4.19 4.72
N ILE A 78 -16.91 -3.67 4.69
CA ILE A 78 -16.25 -3.29 3.45
C ILE A 78 -15.90 -4.52 2.62
N LYS A 79 -15.37 -5.55 3.24
CA LYS A 79 -15.06 -6.83 2.58
C LYS A 79 -16.31 -7.44 1.94
N GLU A 80 -17.39 -7.53 2.69
CA GLU A 80 -18.68 -8.03 2.18
C GLU A 80 -19.22 -7.17 1.03
N TYR A 81 -19.05 -5.85 1.11
CA TYR A 81 -19.41 -4.92 0.02
C TYR A 81 -18.67 -5.27 -1.27
N PHE A 82 -17.32 -5.39 -1.22
CA PHE A 82 -16.54 -5.73 -2.41
C PHE A 82 -16.88 -7.13 -2.93
N LEU A 83 -17.01 -8.13 -2.07
CA LEU A 83 -17.38 -9.47 -2.47
C LEU A 83 -18.75 -9.52 -3.17
N LYS A 84 -19.73 -8.74 -2.69
CA LYS A 84 -21.05 -8.59 -3.37
C LYS A 84 -20.89 -7.95 -4.76
N GLN A 85 -20.03 -6.92 -4.90
CA GLN A 85 -19.76 -6.32 -6.20
C GLN A 85 -19.08 -7.32 -7.15
N ILE A 86 -18.10 -8.07 -6.66
CA ILE A 86 -17.40 -9.13 -7.41
C ILE A 86 -18.39 -10.19 -7.88
N ALA A 87 -19.23 -10.72 -6.99
CA ALA A 87 -20.23 -11.74 -7.31
C ALA A 87 -21.26 -11.27 -8.37
N ALA A 88 -21.44 -9.96 -8.52
CA ALA A 88 -22.35 -9.39 -9.53
C ALA A 88 -21.67 -9.19 -10.91
N THR A 89 -20.36 -9.37 -11.02
CA THR A 89 -19.62 -9.06 -12.27
C THR A 89 -19.94 -10.00 -13.44
N PRO A 90 -20.18 -11.34 -13.28
CA PRO A 90 -20.54 -12.18 -14.40
C PRO A 90 -21.79 -11.70 -15.14
N ALA A 91 -22.84 -11.35 -14.39
CA ALA A 91 -24.08 -10.85 -14.99
C ALA A 91 -23.94 -9.48 -15.66
N LYS A 92 -22.98 -8.66 -15.22
CA LYS A 92 -22.62 -7.40 -15.89
C LYS A 92 -21.86 -7.68 -17.20
N ARG A 93 -20.90 -8.59 -17.18
CA ARG A 93 -20.13 -9.02 -18.36
C ARG A 93 -21.01 -9.64 -19.42
N ASP A 94 -21.99 -10.50 -19.03
CA ASP A 94 -22.92 -11.10 -19.97
C ASP A 94 -23.72 -10.06 -20.78
N LYS A 95 -24.04 -8.90 -20.17
CA LYS A 95 -24.68 -7.78 -20.86
C LYS A 95 -23.73 -6.97 -21.71
N LEU A 96 -22.48 -6.83 -21.26
CA LEU A 96 -21.46 -6.06 -21.98
C LEU A 96 -21.02 -6.78 -23.25
N TRP A 97 -20.95 -8.10 -23.20
CA TRP A 97 -20.50 -8.97 -24.31
C TRP A 97 -21.67 -9.40 -25.20
N ASP A 98 -22.44 -8.43 -25.71
CA ASP A 98 -23.47 -8.65 -26.71
C ASP A 98 -22.83 -8.66 -28.12
N VAL A 99 -22.27 -9.81 -28.50
CA VAL A 99 -21.49 -10.00 -29.72
C VAL A 99 -22.34 -10.47 -30.88
N ASN A 100 -21.94 -10.14 -32.12
CA ASN A 100 -22.67 -10.43 -33.33
C ASN A 100 -22.20 -11.76 -33.98
N PHE A 101 -23.05 -12.78 -33.95
CA PHE A 101 -22.77 -14.12 -34.51
C PHE A 101 -23.24 -14.30 -35.98
N SER A 102 -23.72 -13.24 -36.65
CA SER A 102 -24.26 -13.38 -38.02
C SER A 102 -23.22 -13.82 -39.06
N SER A 103 -21.95 -13.58 -38.82
CA SER A 103 -20.83 -14.07 -39.60
C SER A 103 -19.54 -13.97 -38.79
N ARG A 104 -18.49 -14.69 -39.21
CA ARG A 104 -17.15 -14.57 -38.58
C ARG A 104 -16.65 -13.10 -38.60
N ALA A 105 -16.80 -12.41 -39.73
CA ALA A 105 -16.36 -11.03 -39.86
C ALA A 105 -17.16 -10.07 -38.93
N ALA A 106 -18.44 -10.31 -38.73
CA ALA A 106 -19.27 -9.53 -37.82
C ALA A 106 -18.86 -9.79 -36.36
N TYR A 107 -18.54 -11.02 -36.02
CA TYR A 107 -18.02 -11.37 -34.68
C TYR A 107 -16.69 -10.70 -34.39
N GLU A 108 -15.71 -10.84 -35.30
CA GLU A 108 -14.38 -10.22 -35.15
C GLU A 108 -14.48 -8.71 -34.98
N LEU A 109 -15.38 -8.06 -35.72
CA LEU A 109 -15.62 -6.62 -35.55
C LEU A 109 -16.21 -6.31 -34.16
N SER A 110 -17.12 -7.13 -33.65
CA SER A 110 -17.77 -6.90 -32.33
C SER A 110 -16.82 -7.10 -31.16
N VAL A 111 -15.84 -8.01 -31.25
CA VAL A 111 -14.85 -8.26 -30.18
C VAL A 111 -13.59 -7.40 -30.30
N LYS A 112 -13.44 -6.65 -31.38
CA LYS A 112 -12.21 -5.86 -31.66
C LYS A 112 -11.88 -4.86 -30.54
N GLN A 113 -12.90 -4.14 -30.03
CA GLN A 113 -12.70 -3.18 -28.97
C GLN A 113 -12.29 -3.90 -27.66
N HIS A 114 -12.94 -4.99 -27.29
CA HIS A 114 -12.59 -5.80 -26.12
C HIS A 114 -11.14 -6.29 -26.18
N ARG A 115 -10.66 -6.74 -27.36
CA ARG A 115 -9.25 -7.11 -27.52
C ARG A 115 -8.30 -5.94 -27.27
N GLN A 116 -8.67 -4.74 -27.72
CA GLN A 116 -7.88 -3.53 -27.45
C GLN A 116 -7.89 -3.16 -25.97
N ASP A 117 -9.04 -3.30 -25.30
CA ASP A 117 -9.17 -3.00 -23.87
C ASP A 117 -8.39 -4.02 -23.03
N LEU A 118 -8.41 -5.31 -23.39
CA LEU A 118 -7.54 -6.31 -22.78
C LEU A 118 -6.04 -5.96 -22.93
N ARG A 119 -5.61 -5.55 -24.13
CA ARG A 119 -4.22 -5.09 -24.36
C ARG A 119 -3.84 -3.91 -23.45
N LYS A 120 -4.75 -2.97 -23.25
CA LYS A 120 -4.53 -1.82 -22.33
C LYS A 120 -4.48 -2.26 -20.87
N MET A 121 -5.38 -3.14 -20.44
CA MET A 121 -5.39 -3.67 -19.06
C MET A 121 -4.11 -4.43 -18.74
N LEU A 122 -3.59 -5.19 -19.68
CA LEU A 122 -2.30 -5.87 -19.56
C LEU A 122 -1.12 -4.90 -19.57
N GLY A 123 -1.33 -3.66 -19.99
CA GLY A 123 -0.27 -2.65 -20.14
C GLY A 123 0.68 -2.98 -21.30
N LEU A 124 0.19 -3.64 -22.36
CA LEU A 124 1.00 -3.93 -23.53
C LEU A 124 1.41 -2.65 -24.25
N VAL A 125 2.64 -2.64 -24.74
CA VAL A 125 3.21 -1.54 -25.53
C VAL A 125 3.66 -2.07 -26.89
N ASP A 126 3.67 -1.20 -27.88
CA ASP A 126 4.13 -1.57 -29.23
C ASP A 126 5.66 -1.56 -29.26
N LEU A 127 6.26 -2.63 -28.72
CA LEU A 127 7.71 -2.87 -28.75
C LEU A 127 8.05 -3.84 -29.87
N ARG A 128 9.00 -3.43 -30.70
CA ARG A 128 9.55 -4.31 -31.73
C ARG A 128 10.86 -4.91 -31.26
N PRO A 129 11.03 -6.26 -31.35
CA PRO A 129 12.29 -6.88 -30.99
C PRO A 129 13.38 -6.46 -32.00
N GLN A 130 14.59 -6.36 -31.49
CA GLN A 130 15.80 -6.25 -32.32
C GLN A 130 16.13 -7.59 -32.99
N GLN A 131 17.12 -7.57 -33.86
CA GLN A 131 17.61 -8.82 -34.50
C GLN A 131 17.98 -9.84 -33.43
N PRO A 132 17.51 -11.08 -33.55
CA PRO A 132 17.79 -12.13 -32.57
C PRO A 132 19.29 -12.51 -32.61
N VAL A 133 19.80 -12.79 -31.41
CA VAL A 133 21.09 -13.48 -31.26
C VAL A 133 20.79 -14.95 -31.01
N VAL A 134 21.23 -15.82 -31.90
CA VAL A 134 21.00 -17.28 -31.84
C VAL A 134 22.30 -17.99 -31.58
N LYS A 135 22.35 -18.77 -30.51
CA LYS A 135 23.48 -19.62 -30.17
C LYS A 135 23.05 -21.08 -30.17
N VAL A 136 23.66 -21.90 -31.05
CA VAL A 136 23.45 -23.34 -31.03
C VAL A 136 24.18 -23.93 -29.81
N LEU A 137 23.40 -24.52 -28.89
CA LEU A 137 23.91 -25.16 -27.66
C LEU A 137 24.21 -26.66 -27.88
N PHE A 138 23.43 -27.33 -28.70
CA PHE A 138 23.46 -28.76 -28.89
C PHE A 138 23.00 -29.12 -30.33
N HIS A 139 23.58 -30.14 -30.89
CA HIS A 139 23.24 -30.65 -32.22
C HIS A 139 23.60 -32.14 -32.28
N ASP A 140 22.66 -33.03 -32.00
CA ASP A 140 22.81 -34.48 -32.09
C ASP A 140 21.44 -35.19 -31.98
N GLY A 141 21.35 -36.43 -32.42
CA GLY A 141 20.13 -37.25 -32.25
C GLY A 141 18.93 -36.78 -33.06
N GLY A 142 19.13 -35.94 -34.08
CA GLY A 142 18.04 -35.37 -34.89
C GLY A 142 17.36 -34.18 -34.27
N VAL A 143 17.98 -33.54 -33.27
CA VAL A 143 17.49 -32.32 -32.62
C VAL A 143 18.60 -31.29 -32.49
N ARG A 144 18.30 -30.04 -32.83
CA ARG A 144 19.13 -28.88 -32.56
C ARG A 144 18.51 -28.04 -31.42
N ILE A 145 19.31 -27.67 -30.43
CA ILE A 145 18.90 -26.80 -29.33
C ILE A 145 19.57 -25.43 -29.49
N GLU A 146 18.78 -24.40 -29.56
CA GLU A 146 19.19 -23.01 -29.71
C GLU A 146 18.82 -22.19 -28.46
N ASP A 147 19.75 -21.35 -27.99
CA ASP A 147 19.48 -20.26 -27.03
C ASP A 147 19.25 -18.98 -27.86
N VAL A 148 18.03 -18.51 -27.86
CA VAL A 148 17.58 -17.37 -28.67
C VAL A 148 17.35 -16.18 -27.73
N GLU A 149 18.08 -15.10 -27.98
CA GLU A 149 17.95 -13.87 -27.24
C GLU A 149 17.52 -12.71 -28.15
N MET A 150 16.52 -11.97 -27.77
CA MET A 150 16.03 -10.77 -28.46
C MET A 150 15.84 -9.64 -27.46
N ALA A 151 16.38 -8.46 -27.74
CA ALA A 151 16.14 -7.29 -26.93
C ALA A 151 15.04 -6.40 -27.54
N PHE A 152 14.19 -5.83 -26.74
CA PHE A 152 13.38 -4.70 -27.18
C PHE A 152 14.18 -3.39 -27.01
N LYS A 153 14.16 -2.53 -28.01
CA LYS A 153 14.94 -1.29 -27.97
C LYS A 153 14.60 -0.42 -26.76
N GLY A 154 15.54 -0.27 -25.85
CA GLY A 154 15.39 0.53 -24.64
C GLY A 154 14.45 -0.11 -23.59
N ALA A 155 14.26 -1.43 -23.68
CA ALA A 155 13.38 -2.17 -22.78
C ALA A 155 14.04 -3.50 -22.35
N PHE A 156 13.23 -4.42 -21.84
CA PHE A 156 13.65 -5.75 -21.44
C PHE A 156 13.92 -6.67 -22.64
N GLY A 157 14.45 -7.88 -22.38
CA GLY A 157 14.72 -8.89 -23.38
C GLY A 157 13.72 -10.05 -23.38
N VAL A 158 13.81 -10.87 -24.43
CA VAL A 158 13.20 -12.19 -24.52
C VAL A 158 14.34 -13.19 -24.64
N ARG A 159 14.34 -14.20 -23.80
CA ARG A 159 15.20 -15.38 -23.95
C ARG A 159 14.32 -16.61 -24.11
N ALA A 160 14.68 -17.52 -24.97
CA ALA A 160 14.01 -18.80 -25.11
C ALA A 160 14.98 -19.92 -25.53
N LEU A 161 14.76 -21.12 -25.04
CA LEU A 161 15.34 -22.33 -25.60
C LEU A 161 14.44 -22.82 -26.73
N VAL A 162 15.01 -22.99 -27.92
CA VAL A 162 14.28 -23.48 -29.08
C VAL A 162 14.83 -24.85 -29.49
N PHE A 163 13.98 -25.87 -29.45
CA PHE A 163 14.27 -27.24 -29.82
C PHE A 163 13.71 -27.50 -31.24
N VAL A 164 14.59 -27.68 -32.17
CA VAL A 164 14.25 -27.82 -33.60
C VAL A 164 14.52 -29.26 -34.06
N PRO A 165 13.48 -30.02 -34.47
CA PRO A 165 13.65 -31.32 -35.10
C PRO A 165 14.36 -31.16 -36.47
N GLU A 166 15.35 -31.98 -36.77
CA GLU A 166 16.05 -31.94 -38.04
C GLU A 166 15.36 -32.76 -39.13
N ASP A 167 15.66 -32.43 -40.40
CA ASP A 167 15.24 -33.11 -41.62
C ASP A 167 13.75 -32.98 -42.03
N ARG A 168 13.05 -31.93 -41.57
CA ARG A 168 11.64 -31.72 -41.94
C ARG A 168 11.35 -30.24 -42.12
N ALA A 169 10.55 -29.88 -43.11
CA ALA A 169 10.07 -28.51 -43.32
C ALA A 169 8.85 -28.48 -44.27
N PRO A 170 7.96 -27.49 -44.17
CA PRO A 170 7.75 -26.58 -43.01
C PRO A 170 6.98 -27.28 -41.89
N GLU A 171 7.42 -27.10 -40.66
CA GLU A 171 6.88 -27.77 -39.46
C GLU A 171 6.08 -26.80 -38.56
N PRO A 172 5.10 -27.32 -37.80
CA PRO A 172 4.42 -26.53 -36.80
C PRO A 172 5.33 -26.23 -35.62
N ALA A 173 5.00 -25.19 -34.85
CA ALA A 173 5.71 -24.87 -33.62
C ALA A 173 4.74 -24.66 -32.43
N VAL A 174 5.22 -24.95 -31.23
CA VAL A 174 4.53 -24.62 -29.98
C VAL A 174 5.46 -23.79 -29.09
N ILE A 175 4.90 -22.74 -28.51
CA ILE A 175 5.55 -22.00 -27.44
C ILE A 175 5.04 -22.61 -26.12
N ALA A 176 5.93 -23.38 -25.49
CA ALA A 176 5.64 -24.02 -24.19
C ALA A 176 6.08 -23.11 -23.05
N ILE A 177 5.15 -22.59 -22.31
CA ILE A 177 5.37 -21.51 -21.32
C ILE A 177 5.47 -22.12 -19.92
N PRO A 178 6.61 -21.96 -19.20
CA PRO A 178 6.83 -22.50 -17.86
C PRO A 178 5.88 -21.92 -16.83
N ASP A 179 5.60 -22.67 -15.76
CA ASP A 179 5.03 -22.09 -14.54
C ASP A 179 6.05 -21.17 -13.83
N ALA A 180 5.58 -20.37 -12.92
CA ALA A 180 6.37 -19.36 -12.21
C ALA A 180 7.52 -19.90 -11.35
N ASP A 181 7.59 -21.22 -11.14
CA ASP A 181 8.64 -21.89 -10.38
C ASP A 181 9.67 -22.63 -11.24
N GLN A 182 9.55 -22.55 -12.57
CA GLN A 182 10.36 -23.32 -13.51
C GLN A 182 11.17 -22.44 -14.47
N SER A 183 12.43 -22.81 -14.73
CA SER A 183 13.16 -22.29 -15.89
C SER A 183 12.83 -23.06 -17.17
N PRO A 184 13.22 -22.56 -18.35
CA PRO A 184 13.16 -23.32 -19.59
C PRO A 184 13.88 -24.67 -19.51
N GLU A 185 15.03 -24.70 -18.84
CA GLU A 185 15.84 -25.91 -18.63
C GLU A 185 15.16 -26.90 -17.66
N ASP A 186 14.50 -26.41 -16.60
CA ASP A 186 13.74 -27.26 -15.68
C ASP A 186 12.53 -27.87 -16.38
N MET A 187 11.74 -27.05 -17.11
CA MET A 187 10.58 -27.50 -17.87
C MET A 187 10.95 -28.53 -18.95
N ALA A 188 12.06 -28.31 -19.66
CA ALA A 188 12.57 -29.23 -20.64
C ALA A 188 13.20 -30.50 -20.05
N GLY A 189 13.52 -30.49 -18.73
CA GLY A 189 14.27 -31.58 -18.08
C GLY A 189 15.72 -31.69 -18.53
N ILE A 190 16.34 -30.59 -18.96
CA ILE A 190 17.78 -30.55 -19.37
C ILE A 190 18.64 -29.84 -18.33
N ALA A 191 18.09 -29.44 -17.17
CA ALA A 191 18.90 -28.98 -16.05
C ALA A 191 19.73 -30.13 -15.48
N GLU A 192 20.91 -29.83 -14.92
CA GLU A 192 21.79 -30.81 -14.29
C GLU A 192 21.03 -31.65 -13.25
N GLY A 193 21.20 -32.98 -13.35
CA GLY A 193 20.51 -33.94 -12.48
C GLY A 193 19.10 -34.31 -12.91
N MET A 194 18.56 -33.74 -14.01
CA MET A 194 17.24 -34.05 -14.53
C MET A 194 17.27 -35.01 -15.70
N THR A 195 16.13 -35.61 -15.98
CA THR A 195 15.87 -36.39 -17.24
C THR A 195 15.03 -35.55 -18.16
N THR A 196 15.36 -35.52 -19.43
CA THR A 196 14.62 -34.79 -20.47
C THR A 196 13.13 -35.14 -20.42
N ALA A 197 12.30 -34.12 -20.36
CA ALA A 197 10.85 -34.25 -20.18
C ALA A 197 10.23 -35.10 -21.30
N ARG A 198 9.32 -36.00 -20.92
CA ARG A 198 8.66 -36.90 -21.86
C ARG A 198 7.83 -36.14 -22.88
N TRP A 199 7.07 -35.18 -22.45
CA TRP A 199 6.22 -34.32 -23.29
C TRP A 199 7.02 -33.64 -24.40
N LEU A 200 8.23 -33.12 -24.07
CA LEU A 200 9.13 -32.47 -25.05
C LEU A 200 9.57 -33.46 -26.14
N ARG A 201 10.00 -34.65 -25.72
CA ARG A 201 10.44 -35.70 -26.64
C ARG A 201 9.29 -36.18 -27.54
N GLU A 202 8.07 -36.24 -27.04
CA GLU A 202 6.88 -36.60 -27.80
C GLU A 202 6.55 -35.56 -28.89
N LEU A 203 6.55 -34.26 -28.55
CA LEU A 203 6.32 -33.20 -29.53
C LEU A 203 7.42 -33.15 -30.58
N LEU A 204 8.68 -33.26 -30.19
CA LEU A 204 9.81 -33.31 -31.13
C LEU A 204 9.75 -34.56 -32.04
N GLY A 205 9.42 -35.73 -31.49
CA GLY A 205 9.23 -36.94 -32.24
C GLY A 205 8.12 -36.82 -33.29
N ARG A 206 7.10 -36.00 -33.00
CA ARG A 206 6.02 -35.65 -33.93
C ARG A 206 6.43 -34.59 -34.96
N GLY A 207 7.65 -34.05 -34.89
CA GLY A 207 8.18 -32.99 -35.77
C GLY A 207 7.65 -31.60 -35.41
N VAL A 208 7.31 -31.34 -34.14
CA VAL A 208 6.92 -30.00 -33.65
C VAL A 208 8.16 -29.29 -33.13
N THR A 209 8.45 -28.10 -33.63
CA THR A 209 9.44 -27.22 -33.00
C THR A 209 8.88 -26.71 -31.68
N VAL A 210 9.68 -26.79 -30.60
CA VAL A 210 9.28 -26.37 -29.28
C VAL A 210 10.14 -25.21 -28.83
N ALA A 211 9.52 -24.08 -28.51
CA ALA A 211 10.18 -22.89 -27.93
C ALA A 211 9.73 -22.69 -26.50
N ILE A 212 10.66 -22.61 -25.55
CA ILE A 212 10.39 -22.44 -24.12
C ILE A 212 10.98 -21.11 -23.68
N PRO A 213 10.16 -20.07 -23.45
CA PRO A 213 10.63 -18.75 -23.00
C PRO A 213 11.11 -18.75 -21.54
N GLU A 214 12.07 -17.90 -21.22
CA GLU A 214 12.43 -17.57 -19.84
C GLU A 214 11.35 -16.71 -19.23
N MET A 215 10.80 -17.14 -18.07
CA MET A 215 9.78 -16.42 -17.31
C MET A 215 10.34 -15.99 -15.96
N VAL A 216 9.73 -15.00 -15.33
CA VAL A 216 10.13 -14.56 -14.00
C VAL A 216 9.63 -15.52 -12.94
N GLU A 217 10.54 -16.08 -12.16
CA GLU A 217 10.21 -17.04 -11.09
C GLU A 217 9.87 -16.39 -9.74
N ARG A 218 9.18 -17.16 -8.87
CA ARG A 218 8.80 -16.76 -7.48
C ARG A 218 9.90 -17.06 -6.47
N ARG A 219 11.12 -16.58 -6.69
CA ARG A 219 12.23 -16.73 -5.72
C ARG A 219 12.65 -15.39 -5.17
N ALA A 220 13.10 -15.40 -3.90
CA ALA A 220 13.60 -14.25 -3.18
C ALA A 220 15.12 -14.26 -2.96
N ASP A 221 15.85 -15.14 -3.66
CA ASP A 221 17.30 -15.37 -3.46
C ASP A 221 18.19 -14.28 -4.08
N HIS A 222 17.65 -13.41 -4.91
CA HIS A 222 18.39 -12.30 -5.51
C HIS A 222 18.72 -11.20 -4.48
N PRO A 223 19.92 -10.56 -4.50
CA PRO A 223 20.28 -9.49 -3.56
C PRO A 223 19.28 -8.33 -3.52
N LEU A 224 18.70 -7.93 -4.65
CA LEU A 224 17.67 -6.88 -4.69
C LEU A 224 16.41 -7.29 -3.90
N CYS A 225 16.01 -8.56 -3.96
CA CYS A 225 14.89 -9.11 -3.20
C CYS A 225 15.17 -9.07 -1.69
N GLN A 226 16.37 -9.48 -1.28
CA GLN A 226 16.79 -9.45 0.11
C GLN A 226 16.83 -8.03 0.68
N ASN A 227 17.33 -7.06 -0.11
CA ASN A 227 17.34 -5.66 0.27
C ASN A 227 15.92 -5.06 0.38
N ALA A 228 14.95 -5.64 -0.31
CA ALA A 228 13.55 -5.24 -0.31
C ALA A 228 12.69 -5.96 0.75
N GLY A 229 13.29 -6.48 1.81
CA GLY A 229 12.57 -7.20 2.86
C GLY A 229 12.29 -8.67 2.55
N GLY A 230 12.99 -9.28 1.58
CA GLY A 230 12.88 -10.70 1.23
C GLY A 230 11.70 -11.03 0.32
N TYR A 231 11.16 -10.06 -0.40
CA TYR A 231 10.09 -10.32 -1.37
C TYR A 231 10.61 -11.09 -2.58
N ASP A 232 9.72 -11.90 -3.18
CA ASP A 232 10.05 -12.58 -4.42
C ASP A 232 10.17 -11.62 -5.60
N ARG A 233 10.80 -12.09 -6.69
CA ARG A 233 11.09 -11.30 -7.89
C ARG A 233 9.82 -10.80 -8.57
N ARG A 234 8.73 -11.60 -8.58
CA ARG A 234 7.46 -11.24 -9.23
C ARG A 234 6.76 -10.12 -8.48
N LEU A 235 6.73 -10.17 -7.14
CA LEU A 235 6.16 -9.09 -6.31
C LEU A 235 6.92 -7.76 -6.49
N MET A 236 8.25 -7.82 -6.59
CA MET A 236 9.06 -6.62 -6.85
C MET A 236 8.74 -5.98 -8.21
N LEU A 237 8.68 -6.79 -9.26
CA LEU A 237 8.34 -6.30 -10.60
C LEU A 237 6.89 -5.82 -10.68
N TRP A 238 5.96 -6.51 -10.01
CA TRP A 238 4.58 -6.09 -9.92
C TRP A 238 4.46 -4.70 -9.29
N ARG A 239 5.13 -4.43 -8.17
CA ARG A 239 5.11 -3.11 -7.51
C ARG A 239 5.53 -1.99 -8.47
N LEU A 240 6.65 -2.17 -9.16
CA LEU A 240 7.14 -1.18 -10.11
C LEU A 240 6.20 -1.02 -11.31
N GLY A 241 5.78 -2.14 -11.90
CA GLY A 241 4.91 -2.15 -13.08
C GLY A 241 3.54 -1.53 -12.79
N PHE A 242 2.93 -1.90 -11.67
CA PHE A 242 1.60 -1.43 -11.27
C PHE A 242 1.55 0.11 -11.15
N LEU A 243 2.59 0.71 -10.56
CA LEU A 243 2.72 2.15 -10.44
C LEU A 243 2.77 2.91 -11.79
N VAL A 244 3.14 2.26 -12.87
CA VAL A 244 3.28 2.87 -14.21
C VAL A 244 2.36 2.25 -15.26
N GLY A 245 1.32 1.54 -14.83
CA GLY A 245 0.32 0.95 -15.71
C GLY A 245 0.87 -0.20 -16.56
N ARG A 246 1.71 -1.05 -15.99
CA ARG A 246 2.25 -2.26 -16.58
C ARG A 246 1.98 -3.45 -15.67
N THR A 247 1.49 -4.54 -16.22
CA THR A 247 1.40 -5.81 -15.51
C THR A 247 2.60 -6.71 -15.84
N LEU A 248 2.99 -7.56 -14.91
CA LEU A 248 3.99 -8.58 -15.19
C LEU A 248 3.48 -9.57 -16.24
N VAL A 249 2.21 -9.99 -16.12
CA VAL A 249 1.54 -10.83 -17.13
C VAL A 249 1.61 -10.20 -18.54
N GLY A 250 1.41 -8.88 -18.64
CA GLY A 250 1.54 -8.16 -19.90
C GLY A 250 2.95 -8.20 -20.48
N ALA A 251 3.99 -8.09 -19.64
CA ALA A 251 5.37 -8.25 -20.08
C ALA A 251 5.64 -9.68 -20.61
N GLU A 252 5.16 -10.70 -19.89
CA GLU A 252 5.27 -12.12 -20.28
C GLU A 252 4.52 -12.39 -21.59
N VAL A 253 3.28 -11.91 -21.74
CA VAL A 253 2.50 -11.99 -22.97
C VAL A 253 3.25 -11.35 -24.15
N GLN A 254 3.88 -10.21 -23.93
CA GLN A 254 4.64 -9.51 -24.97
C GLN A 254 5.89 -10.30 -25.41
N GLN A 255 6.55 -10.99 -24.49
CA GLN A 255 7.66 -11.90 -24.80
C GLN A 255 7.19 -13.08 -25.67
N VAL A 256 6.04 -13.68 -25.32
CA VAL A 256 5.44 -14.78 -26.10
C VAL A 256 5.07 -14.34 -27.53
N VAL A 257 4.47 -13.15 -27.66
CA VAL A 257 4.12 -12.59 -28.98
C VAL A 257 5.37 -12.33 -29.82
N ALA A 258 6.44 -11.79 -29.23
CA ALA A 258 7.71 -11.59 -29.95
C ALA A 258 8.41 -12.91 -30.35
N LEU A 259 8.29 -13.91 -29.48
CA LEU A 259 8.79 -15.26 -29.81
C LEU A 259 8.00 -15.90 -30.94
N GLY A 260 6.68 -15.69 -31.00
CA GLY A 260 5.82 -16.06 -32.12
C GLY A 260 6.25 -15.39 -33.44
N ASP A 261 6.59 -14.10 -33.42
CA ASP A 261 7.14 -13.36 -34.57
C ASP A 261 8.49 -13.96 -35.03
N TYR A 262 9.37 -14.29 -34.07
CA TYR A 262 10.63 -14.93 -34.36
C TYR A 262 10.42 -16.29 -35.05
N LEU A 263 9.59 -17.17 -34.49
CA LEU A 263 9.31 -18.48 -35.04
C LEU A 263 8.71 -18.39 -36.45
N ALA A 264 7.74 -17.49 -36.65
CA ALA A 264 7.11 -17.26 -37.96
C ALA A 264 8.09 -16.76 -39.03
N SER A 265 9.20 -16.16 -38.65
CA SER A 265 10.27 -15.70 -39.54
C SER A 265 11.25 -16.80 -39.95
N GLN A 266 11.22 -17.98 -39.29
CA GLN A 266 12.15 -19.05 -39.54
C GLN A 266 11.71 -19.87 -40.79
N PRO A 267 12.61 -20.11 -41.75
CA PRO A 267 12.27 -20.77 -43.04
C PRO A 267 11.68 -22.19 -42.89
N GLY A 268 11.99 -22.88 -41.79
CA GLY A 268 11.54 -24.24 -41.51
C GLY A 268 10.23 -24.31 -40.71
N ILE A 269 9.56 -23.16 -40.41
CA ILE A 269 8.35 -23.13 -39.57
C ILE A 269 7.14 -22.66 -40.40
N ASP A 270 6.03 -23.35 -40.28
CA ASP A 270 4.74 -22.87 -40.77
C ASP A 270 4.17 -21.81 -39.81
N GLY A 271 4.32 -20.53 -40.13
CA GLY A 271 3.87 -19.40 -39.30
C GLY A 271 2.37 -19.37 -39.06
N LYS A 272 1.55 -20.18 -39.72
CA LYS A 272 0.11 -20.32 -39.44
C LYS A 272 -0.19 -21.44 -38.43
N ARG A 273 0.81 -22.21 -38.08
CA ARG A 273 0.69 -23.35 -37.16
C ARG A 273 1.61 -23.18 -35.95
N ILE A 274 1.58 -21.97 -35.36
CA ILE A 274 2.26 -21.66 -34.10
C ILE A 274 1.21 -21.59 -33.02
N GLY A 275 1.25 -22.54 -32.07
CA GLY A 275 0.34 -22.54 -30.91
C GLY A 275 1.05 -22.19 -29.62
N VAL A 276 0.28 -21.99 -28.58
CA VAL A 276 0.78 -21.77 -27.20
C VAL A 276 0.25 -22.85 -26.27
N TRP A 277 1.10 -23.27 -25.34
CA TRP A 277 0.78 -24.24 -24.29
C TRP A 277 1.45 -23.83 -22.97
N GLY A 278 0.78 -23.98 -21.84
CA GLY A 278 1.37 -23.66 -20.54
C GLY A 278 0.55 -24.18 -19.37
N GLU A 279 1.21 -24.27 -18.22
CA GLU A 279 0.66 -24.72 -16.96
C GLU A 279 0.69 -23.59 -15.92
N GLY A 280 -0.32 -23.51 -15.05
CA GLY A 280 -0.35 -22.53 -13.96
C GLY A 280 -0.19 -21.09 -14.45
N GLN A 281 0.91 -20.42 -14.09
CA GLN A 281 1.24 -19.07 -14.61
C GLN A 281 1.47 -19.10 -16.12
N GLY A 282 2.13 -20.13 -16.63
CA GLY A 282 2.32 -20.34 -18.08
C GLY A 282 0.98 -20.55 -18.78
N GLY A 283 0.03 -21.23 -18.15
CA GLY A 283 -1.35 -21.39 -18.63
C GLY A 283 -2.09 -20.05 -18.75
N MET A 284 -1.95 -19.20 -17.73
CA MET A 284 -2.44 -17.82 -17.79
C MET A 284 -1.84 -17.07 -18.97
N THR A 285 -0.54 -17.07 -19.10
CA THR A 285 0.18 -16.35 -20.16
C THR A 285 -0.21 -16.89 -21.54
N ALA A 286 -0.39 -18.21 -21.71
CA ALA A 286 -0.85 -18.83 -22.95
C ALA A 286 -2.25 -18.36 -23.37
N LEU A 287 -3.19 -18.36 -22.41
CA LEU A 287 -4.57 -17.90 -22.63
C LEU A 287 -4.60 -16.45 -23.11
N TYR A 288 -3.90 -15.56 -22.38
CA TYR A 288 -3.87 -14.14 -22.70
C TYR A 288 -3.10 -13.82 -23.99
N ALA A 289 -2.00 -14.52 -24.26
CA ALA A 289 -1.25 -14.36 -25.50
C ALA A 289 -2.10 -14.73 -26.73
N ALA A 290 -2.80 -15.86 -26.68
CA ALA A 290 -3.70 -16.26 -27.75
C ALA A 290 -4.90 -15.30 -27.91
N ALA A 291 -5.38 -14.70 -26.83
CA ALA A 291 -6.47 -13.72 -26.89
C ALA A 291 -6.06 -12.39 -27.54
N VAL A 292 -4.82 -11.92 -27.33
CA VAL A 292 -4.36 -10.61 -27.84
C VAL A 292 -3.67 -10.72 -29.21
N ASP A 293 -3.19 -11.92 -29.59
CA ASP A 293 -2.56 -12.17 -30.90
C ASP A 293 -3.37 -13.19 -31.73
N GLU A 294 -4.05 -12.71 -32.75
CA GLU A 294 -4.89 -13.50 -33.64
C GLU A 294 -4.08 -14.43 -34.60
N ARG A 295 -2.78 -14.26 -34.67
CA ARG A 295 -1.88 -15.06 -35.53
C ARG A 295 -1.54 -16.42 -34.90
N LEU A 296 -1.63 -16.51 -33.57
CA LEU A 296 -1.44 -17.78 -32.86
C LEU A 296 -2.57 -18.76 -33.22
N ALA A 297 -2.21 -20.00 -33.55
CA ALA A 297 -3.14 -21.02 -34.01
C ALA A 297 -4.22 -21.40 -32.98
N GLY A 298 -3.87 -21.36 -31.72
CA GLY A 298 -4.75 -21.64 -30.58
C GLY A 298 -3.96 -21.71 -29.28
N ALA A 299 -4.64 -22.16 -28.22
CA ALA A 299 -4.03 -22.34 -26.90
C ALA A 299 -4.42 -23.67 -26.25
N THR A 300 -3.48 -24.28 -25.53
CA THR A 300 -3.74 -25.33 -24.55
C THR A 300 -3.33 -24.83 -23.17
N VAL A 301 -4.27 -24.83 -22.22
CA VAL A 301 -4.15 -24.25 -20.90
C VAL A 301 -4.30 -25.34 -19.85
N LEU A 302 -3.27 -25.56 -19.04
CA LEU A 302 -3.27 -26.53 -17.96
C LEU A 302 -3.34 -25.80 -16.62
N ASP A 303 -4.27 -26.22 -15.75
CA ASP A 303 -4.42 -25.78 -14.36
C ASP A 303 -4.49 -24.26 -14.13
N TYR A 304 -5.23 -23.53 -15.01
CA TYR A 304 -5.45 -22.09 -14.83
C TYR A 304 -6.90 -21.65 -15.09
N PHE A 305 -7.59 -22.16 -16.09
CA PHE A 305 -8.88 -21.64 -16.54
C PHE A 305 -10.00 -21.89 -15.52
N GLU A 306 -10.58 -20.81 -14.96
CA GLU A 306 -11.63 -20.89 -13.97
C GLU A 306 -12.44 -19.59 -13.82
N GLN A 307 -13.45 -19.61 -12.94
CA GLN A 307 -14.17 -18.38 -12.53
C GLN A 307 -13.21 -17.38 -11.87
N ARG A 308 -13.05 -16.18 -12.45
CA ARG A 308 -12.12 -15.16 -11.97
C ARG A 308 -12.59 -14.36 -10.76
N GLU A 309 -13.80 -14.58 -10.26
CA GLU A 309 -14.33 -13.95 -9.05
C GLU A 309 -13.50 -14.27 -7.79
N GLY A 310 -12.66 -15.29 -7.85
CA GLY A 310 -11.69 -15.66 -6.79
C GLY A 310 -10.29 -15.06 -6.96
N CYS A 311 -10.00 -14.31 -8.03
CA CYS A 311 -8.63 -13.87 -8.40
C CYS A 311 -7.91 -13.06 -7.29
N TRP A 312 -8.65 -12.37 -6.43
CA TRP A 312 -8.08 -11.64 -5.29
C TRP A 312 -7.37 -12.53 -4.25
N LYS A 313 -7.62 -13.84 -4.27
CA LYS A 313 -6.95 -14.84 -3.42
C LYS A 313 -5.62 -15.32 -4.01
N GLU A 314 -5.43 -15.15 -5.32
CA GLU A 314 -4.21 -15.55 -6.01
C GLU A 314 -3.03 -14.63 -5.66
N PRO A 315 -1.79 -14.97 -6.03
CA PRO A 315 -0.68 -14.05 -5.93
C PRO A 315 -0.98 -12.71 -6.59
N VAL A 316 -0.58 -11.60 -5.96
CA VAL A 316 -0.96 -10.24 -6.39
C VAL A 316 -0.52 -9.90 -7.82
N ASP A 317 0.57 -10.52 -8.32
CA ASP A 317 1.07 -10.34 -9.69
C ASP A 317 0.15 -10.92 -10.76
N ARG A 318 -0.83 -11.76 -10.38
CA ARG A 318 -1.90 -12.28 -11.26
C ARG A 318 -3.14 -11.39 -11.30
N VAL A 319 -3.29 -10.45 -10.33
CA VAL A 319 -4.44 -9.54 -10.30
C VAL A 319 -4.25 -8.44 -11.36
N ILE A 320 -5.16 -8.38 -12.33
CA ILE A 320 -5.19 -7.33 -13.35
C ILE A 320 -6.21 -6.28 -12.94
N TYR A 321 -5.77 -5.03 -12.84
CA TYR A 321 -6.61 -3.92 -12.38
C TYR A 321 -7.86 -3.74 -13.24
N GLY A 322 -9.04 -3.81 -12.61
CA GLY A 322 -10.33 -3.64 -13.27
C GLY A 322 -10.80 -4.83 -14.11
N GLN A 323 -10.09 -5.95 -14.10
CA GLN A 323 -10.37 -7.11 -14.95
C GLN A 323 -11.83 -7.54 -14.86
N LEU A 324 -12.37 -7.70 -13.66
CA LEU A 324 -13.70 -8.28 -13.45
C LEU A 324 -14.85 -7.44 -14.02
N ASN A 325 -14.62 -6.18 -14.33
CA ASN A 325 -15.64 -5.35 -14.95
C ASN A 325 -15.91 -5.74 -16.41
N GLU A 326 -14.91 -6.32 -17.10
CA GLU A 326 -15.00 -6.64 -18.53
C GLU A 326 -14.61 -8.08 -18.88
N PHE A 327 -13.70 -8.70 -18.10
CA PHE A 327 -13.13 -10.01 -18.42
C PHE A 327 -13.18 -10.98 -17.23
N GLY A 328 -13.75 -12.16 -17.47
CA GLY A 328 -13.40 -13.45 -16.86
C GLY A 328 -12.70 -14.31 -17.90
N ASP A 329 -12.34 -15.52 -17.58
CA ASP A 329 -11.67 -16.42 -18.54
C ASP A 329 -12.57 -16.80 -19.73
N ALA A 330 -13.89 -16.82 -19.53
CA ALA A 330 -14.85 -17.01 -20.62
C ALA A 330 -14.80 -15.88 -21.66
N GLU A 331 -14.67 -14.64 -21.24
CA GLU A 331 -14.53 -13.48 -22.12
C GLU A 331 -13.16 -13.45 -22.81
N VAL A 332 -12.10 -13.87 -22.10
CA VAL A 332 -10.76 -14.04 -22.72
C VAL A 332 -10.81 -15.14 -23.77
N ALA A 333 -11.49 -16.28 -23.50
CA ALA A 333 -11.72 -17.35 -24.47
C ALA A 333 -12.53 -16.89 -25.70
N ALA A 334 -13.46 -15.97 -25.53
CA ALA A 334 -14.19 -15.36 -26.63
C ALA A 334 -13.28 -14.64 -27.63
N LEU A 335 -12.19 -14.01 -27.17
CA LEU A 335 -11.18 -13.39 -28.06
C LEU A 335 -10.35 -14.42 -28.84
N ILE A 336 -10.32 -15.68 -28.40
CA ILE A 336 -9.65 -16.79 -29.10
C ILE A 336 -10.58 -17.41 -30.16
N ALA A 337 -11.87 -17.51 -29.88
CA ALA A 337 -12.87 -18.11 -30.78
C ALA A 337 -12.83 -17.47 -32.19
N PRO A 338 -12.92 -18.26 -33.29
CA PRO A 338 -13.17 -19.70 -33.36
C PRO A 338 -11.89 -20.57 -33.45
N ARG A 339 -10.74 -20.06 -33.00
CA ARG A 339 -9.49 -20.84 -32.95
C ARG A 339 -9.59 -21.88 -31.82
N PRO A 340 -8.84 -23.00 -31.91
CA PRO A 340 -8.83 -24.03 -30.86
C PRO A 340 -8.42 -23.45 -29.49
N LEU A 341 -9.18 -23.82 -28.47
CA LEU A 341 -8.83 -23.65 -27.06
C LEU A 341 -9.08 -24.98 -26.34
N THR A 342 -8.02 -25.54 -25.79
CA THR A 342 -8.14 -26.70 -24.90
C THR A 342 -7.82 -26.32 -23.48
N VAL A 343 -8.69 -26.68 -22.55
CA VAL A 343 -8.50 -26.51 -21.11
C VAL A 343 -8.32 -27.91 -20.50
N VAL A 344 -7.23 -28.08 -19.76
CA VAL A 344 -6.94 -29.34 -19.05
C VAL A 344 -6.80 -29.00 -17.57
N THR A 345 -7.52 -29.71 -16.71
CA THR A 345 -7.44 -29.52 -15.26
C THR A 345 -7.09 -30.83 -14.57
N GLY A 346 -6.03 -30.81 -13.78
CA GLY A 346 -5.56 -31.95 -12.98
C GLY A 346 -6.26 -32.06 -11.63
N TRP A 347 -6.50 -33.27 -11.16
CA TRP A 347 -7.08 -33.50 -9.86
C TRP A 347 -6.11 -33.13 -8.73
N GLY A 348 -6.57 -32.30 -7.80
CA GLY A 348 -5.74 -31.78 -6.69
C GLY A 348 -4.88 -30.58 -7.07
N GLY A 349 -5.00 -30.06 -8.30
CA GLY A 349 -4.41 -28.79 -8.75
C GLY A 349 -5.07 -27.56 -8.09
N PRO A 350 -4.60 -26.37 -8.42
CA PRO A 350 -5.11 -25.11 -7.85
C PRO A 350 -6.53 -24.77 -8.34
N VAL A 351 -6.95 -25.30 -9.50
CA VAL A 351 -8.26 -25.05 -10.12
C VAL A 351 -9.23 -26.17 -9.75
N SER A 352 -10.45 -25.82 -9.33
CA SER A 352 -11.49 -26.81 -9.10
C SER A 352 -12.26 -27.12 -10.37
N PHE A 353 -12.61 -28.41 -10.59
CA PHE A 353 -13.46 -28.83 -11.71
C PHE A 353 -14.82 -28.13 -11.76
N GLU A 354 -15.37 -27.75 -10.60
CA GLU A 354 -16.63 -27.00 -10.53
C GLU A 354 -16.46 -25.59 -11.11
N SER A 355 -15.43 -24.87 -10.71
CA SER A 355 -15.10 -23.51 -11.19
C SER A 355 -14.80 -23.52 -12.69
N GLU A 356 -14.00 -24.49 -13.16
CA GLU A 356 -13.70 -24.67 -14.58
C GLU A 356 -14.99 -24.91 -15.40
N ARG A 357 -15.82 -25.89 -14.99
CA ARG A 357 -17.07 -26.22 -15.71
C ARG A 357 -18.02 -25.03 -15.81
N ALA A 358 -18.14 -24.27 -14.72
CA ALA A 358 -18.97 -23.07 -14.69
C ALA A 358 -18.49 -22.05 -15.72
N GLU A 359 -17.19 -21.76 -15.76
CA GLU A 359 -16.64 -20.76 -16.66
C GLU A 359 -16.59 -21.26 -18.11
N LEU A 360 -16.30 -22.55 -18.35
CA LEU A 360 -16.45 -23.17 -19.67
C LEU A 360 -17.90 -23.11 -20.18
N GLY A 361 -18.89 -23.26 -19.27
CA GLY A 361 -20.30 -23.07 -19.59
C GLY A 361 -20.57 -21.71 -20.21
N ARG A 362 -19.96 -20.66 -19.67
CA ARG A 362 -20.03 -19.29 -20.19
C ARG A 362 -19.28 -19.14 -21.52
N ALA A 363 -18.09 -19.72 -21.65
CA ALA A 363 -17.26 -19.66 -22.85
C ALA A 363 -17.93 -20.37 -24.05
N ARG A 364 -18.64 -21.49 -23.83
CA ARG A 364 -19.29 -22.30 -24.89
C ARG A 364 -20.23 -21.49 -25.78
N ARG A 365 -20.91 -20.47 -25.28
CA ARG A 365 -21.84 -19.64 -26.07
C ARG A 365 -21.11 -18.97 -27.27
N PHE A 366 -19.89 -18.54 -27.08
CA PHE A 366 -19.11 -17.87 -28.13
C PHE A 366 -18.68 -18.84 -29.23
N TYR A 367 -18.22 -20.04 -28.87
CA TYR A 367 -17.81 -21.07 -29.80
C TYR A 367 -19.03 -21.66 -30.55
N GLN A 368 -20.11 -21.93 -29.84
CA GLN A 368 -21.35 -22.45 -30.46
C GLN A 368 -21.97 -21.44 -31.41
N GLY A 369 -22.03 -20.16 -31.03
CA GLY A 369 -22.53 -19.08 -31.89
C GLY A 369 -21.79 -18.96 -33.22
N LEU A 370 -20.51 -19.36 -33.26
CA LEU A 370 -19.67 -19.37 -34.44
C LEU A 370 -19.66 -20.74 -35.17
N GLY A 371 -20.45 -21.73 -34.73
CA GLY A 371 -20.42 -23.09 -35.28
C GLY A 371 -19.09 -23.83 -34.99
N ALA A 372 -18.32 -23.38 -34.04
CA ALA A 372 -16.99 -23.92 -33.70
C ALA A 372 -16.95 -24.64 -32.35
N GLY A 373 -18.09 -25.11 -31.83
CA GLY A 373 -18.22 -25.73 -30.53
C GLY A 373 -17.24 -26.88 -30.23
N SER A 374 -16.85 -27.66 -31.31
CA SER A 374 -15.86 -28.72 -31.18
C SER A 374 -14.40 -28.24 -30.98
N LYS A 375 -14.14 -26.95 -31.14
CA LYS A 375 -12.79 -26.35 -30.95
C LYS A 375 -12.56 -25.85 -29.51
N LEU A 376 -13.58 -25.86 -28.65
CA LEU A 376 -13.44 -25.65 -27.21
C LEU A 376 -13.49 -27.04 -26.54
N VAL A 377 -12.31 -27.54 -26.19
CA VAL A 377 -12.10 -28.84 -25.57
C VAL A 377 -11.84 -28.70 -24.09
N ALA A 378 -12.44 -29.54 -23.25
CA ALA A 378 -12.19 -29.64 -21.83
C ALA A 378 -11.77 -31.05 -21.46
N ARG A 379 -10.73 -31.15 -20.60
CA ARG A 379 -10.23 -32.42 -20.06
C ARG A 379 -10.07 -32.31 -18.57
N GLU A 380 -10.69 -33.19 -17.83
CA GLU A 380 -10.55 -33.33 -16.38
C GLU A 380 -9.80 -34.64 -16.13
N GLU A 381 -8.59 -34.55 -15.61
CA GLU A 381 -7.69 -35.68 -15.50
C GLU A 381 -7.39 -36.03 -14.03
N ALA A 382 -7.68 -37.25 -13.63
CA ALA A 382 -7.32 -37.75 -12.30
C ALA A 382 -5.81 -37.99 -12.13
N SER A 383 -5.11 -38.27 -13.25
CA SER A 383 -3.67 -38.40 -13.35
C SER A 383 -3.25 -38.25 -14.80
N GLY A 384 -2.03 -37.80 -15.06
CA GLY A 384 -1.52 -37.62 -16.42
C GLY A 384 -2.03 -36.38 -17.15
N ALA A 385 -2.40 -35.32 -16.41
CA ALA A 385 -2.86 -34.05 -16.97
C ALA A 385 -1.82 -33.44 -17.95
N GLU A 386 -0.52 -33.52 -17.62
CA GLU A 386 0.56 -33.10 -18.53
C GLU A 386 0.57 -33.87 -19.85
N GLU A 387 0.42 -35.21 -19.81
CA GLU A 387 0.38 -36.05 -21.02
C GLU A 387 -0.86 -35.72 -21.85
N ALA A 388 -2.02 -35.57 -21.25
CA ALA A 388 -3.25 -35.19 -21.93
C ALA A 388 -3.11 -33.80 -22.58
N SER A 389 -2.56 -32.81 -21.86
CA SER A 389 -2.33 -31.48 -22.40
C SER A 389 -1.35 -31.45 -23.56
N THR A 390 -0.33 -32.31 -23.53
CA THR A 390 0.66 -32.48 -24.63
C THR A 390 0.00 -33.03 -25.88
N GLN A 391 -0.85 -34.04 -25.75
CA GLN A 391 -1.63 -34.62 -26.85
C GLN A 391 -2.56 -33.59 -27.50
N GLU A 392 -3.25 -32.80 -26.67
CA GLU A 392 -4.15 -31.75 -27.15
C GLU A 392 -3.35 -30.58 -27.81
N ALA A 393 -2.15 -30.24 -27.32
CA ALA A 393 -1.29 -29.27 -27.97
C ALA A 393 -0.87 -29.74 -29.38
N ALA A 394 -0.53 -31.02 -29.57
CA ALA A 394 -0.26 -31.58 -30.86
C ALA A 394 -1.50 -31.59 -31.78
N ALA A 395 -2.66 -31.97 -31.27
CA ALA A 395 -3.93 -31.98 -31.99
C ALA A 395 -4.36 -30.55 -32.43
N MET A 396 -4.16 -29.55 -31.60
CA MET A 396 -4.37 -28.13 -31.91
C MET A 396 -3.58 -27.71 -33.16
N LEU A 397 -2.35 -28.23 -33.31
CA LEU A 397 -1.47 -27.97 -34.44
C LEU A 397 -1.75 -28.88 -35.64
N GLY A 398 -2.74 -29.78 -35.57
CA GLY A 398 -3.06 -30.74 -36.63
C GLY A 398 -1.96 -31.77 -36.81
N VAL A 399 -1.30 -32.21 -35.74
CA VAL A 399 -0.24 -33.22 -35.78
C VAL A 399 -0.77 -34.53 -35.21
N GLU A 400 -1.12 -35.45 -36.06
CA GLU A 400 -1.65 -36.79 -35.72
C GLU A 400 -0.60 -37.88 -35.71
N ARG A 401 0.57 -37.64 -36.36
CA ARG A 401 1.61 -38.65 -36.50
C ARG A 401 2.34 -38.88 -35.18
N GLU A 402 2.74 -40.11 -34.95
CA GLU A 402 3.73 -40.49 -33.96
C GLU A 402 5.09 -40.60 -34.60
N GLY A 403 6.16 -40.35 -33.81
CA GLY A 403 7.54 -40.44 -34.27
C GLY A 403 8.46 -41.04 -33.22
N LYS A 404 9.67 -41.39 -33.62
CA LYS A 404 10.68 -41.85 -32.67
C LYS A 404 11.02 -40.74 -31.68
N LEU A 405 10.96 -41.05 -30.38
CA LEU A 405 11.34 -40.11 -29.33
C LEU A 405 12.84 -39.82 -29.42
N PRO A 406 13.27 -38.57 -29.62
CA PRO A 406 14.68 -38.24 -29.65
C PRO A 406 15.35 -38.44 -28.29
N GLU A 407 16.62 -38.78 -28.28
CA GLU A 407 17.42 -38.84 -27.08
C GLU A 407 18.24 -37.55 -26.96
N ILE A 408 18.07 -36.80 -25.85
CA ILE A 408 18.75 -35.54 -25.60
C ILE A 408 19.63 -35.71 -24.35
N THR A 409 20.93 -35.71 -24.57
CA THR A 409 21.95 -35.93 -23.54
C THR A 409 22.50 -34.60 -22.99
N PHE A 410 22.23 -33.49 -23.67
CA PHE A 410 22.68 -32.15 -23.28
C PHE A 410 22.12 -31.75 -21.91
N ARG A 411 22.97 -31.17 -21.08
CA ARG A 411 22.58 -30.65 -19.74
C ARG A 411 23.18 -29.27 -19.49
N VAL A 412 22.43 -28.44 -18.80
CA VAL A 412 22.83 -27.08 -18.37
C VAL A 412 23.07 -27.09 -16.86
N SER A 413 24.18 -26.52 -16.41
CA SER A 413 24.48 -26.45 -14.99
C SER A 413 23.52 -25.51 -14.24
N ARG A 414 23.27 -25.79 -12.97
CA ARG A 414 22.41 -24.93 -12.11
C ARG A 414 22.94 -23.51 -12.00
N GLU A 415 24.27 -23.33 -12.03
CA GLU A 415 24.91 -22.02 -11.98
C GLU A 415 24.60 -21.20 -13.26
N GLN A 416 24.68 -21.81 -14.43
CA GLN A 416 24.32 -21.15 -15.70
C GLN A 416 22.84 -20.77 -15.75
N ILE A 417 21.95 -21.64 -15.28
CA ILE A 417 20.52 -21.36 -15.19
C ILE A 417 20.27 -20.15 -14.28
N LEU A 418 20.86 -20.13 -13.08
CA LEU A 418 20.70 -19.03 -12.14
C LEU A 418 21.22 -17.70 -12.71
N ALA A 419 22.35 -17.73 -13.44
CA ALA A 419 22.89 -16.54 -14.08
C ALA A 419 21.91 -15.96 -15.13
N LYS A 420 21.31 -16.81 -15.97
CA LYS A 420 20.31 -16.37 -16.97
C LYS A 420 19.02 -15.84 -16.35
N ARG A 421 18.54 -16.49 -15.32
CA ARG A 421 17.38 -16.00 -14.52
C ARG A 421 17.62 -14.64 -13.91
N ASN A 422 18.81 -14.42 -13.34
CA ASN A 422 19.18 -13.13 -12.77
C ASN A 422 19.24 -12.04 -13.84
N GLU A 423 19.88 -12.32 -14.98
CA GLU A 423 19.96 -11.41 -16.12
C GLU A 423 18.56 -11.01 -16.63
N HIS A 424 17.66 -11.99 -16.76
CA HIS A 424 16.28 -11.74 -17.18
C HIS A 424 15.50 -10.87 -16.19
N PHE A 425 15.56 -11.19 -14.90
CA PHE A 425 14.94 -10.41 -13.83
C PHE A 425 15.47 -8.99 -13.78
N GLU A 426 16.80 -8.81 -13.80
CA GLU A 426 17.45 -7.50 -13.76
C GLU A 426 17.07 -6.65 -14.98
N GLY A 427 16.96 -7.25 -16.16
CA GLY A 427 16.52 -6.58 -17.38
C GLY A 427 15.13 -5.95 -17.22
N LEU A 428 14.15 -6.71 -16.72
CA LEU A 428 12.80 -6.22 -16.43
C LEU A 428 12.80 -5.18 -15.30
N TYR A 429 13.56 -5.44 -14.24
CA TYR A 429 13.67 -4.52 -13.09
C TYR A 429 14.21 -3.15 -13.54
N HIS A 430 15.30 -3.10 -14.27
CA HIS A 430 15.87 -1.86 -14.77
C HIS A 430 14.95 -1.12 -15.75
N TYR A 431 14.26 -1.87 -16.62
CA TYR A 431 13.27 -1.29 -17.54
C TYR A 431 12.12 -0.59 -16.75
N LEU A 432 11.50 -1.28 -15.80
CA LEU A 432 10.40 -0.72 -15.02
C LEU A 432 10.87 0.44 -14.14
N ARG A 433 12.06 0.35 -13.54
CA ARG A 433 12.69 1.46 -12.81
C ARG A 433 12.90 2.67 -13.72
N GLY A 434 13.33 2.46 -14.95
CA GLY A 434 13.49 3.53 -15.94
C GLY A 434 12.17 4.24 -16.25
N ILE A 435 11.07 3.49 -16.42
CA ILE A 435 9.74 4.08 -16.62
C ILE A 435 9.29 4.85 -15.38
N CYS A 436 9.47 4.30 -14.19
CA CYS A 436 9.16 5.01 -12.94
C CYS A 436 9.96 6.33 -12.84
N ALA A 437 11.23 6.32 -13.20
CA ALA A 437 12.07 7.51 -13.19
C ALA A 437 11.57 8.59 -14.17
N ALA A 438 11.14 8.19 -15.37
CA ALA A 438 10.63 9.10 -16.40
C ALA A 438 9.19 9.61 -16.14
N SER A 439 8.46 9.01 -15.22
CA SER A 439 7.03 9.31 -14.98
C SER A 439 6.74 10.77 -14.67
N GLY A 440 7.66 11.48 -13.98
CA GLY A 440 7.53 12.90 -13.71
C GLY A 440 7.49 13.78 -14.97
N GLU A 441 8.21 13.40 -16.02
CA GLU A 441 8.17 14.10 -17.32
C GLU A 441 6.85 13.81 -18.04
N VAL A 442 6.37 12.57 -17.98
CA VAL A 442 5.06 12.18 -18.53
C VAL A 442 3.94 13.01 -17.91
N ARG A 443 3.92 13.13 -16.57
CA ARG A 443 2.92 13.95 -15.86
C ARG A 443 3.00 15.43 -16.21
N ARG A 444 4.21 16.00 -16.21
CA ARG A 444 4.41 17.42 -16.58
C ARG A 444 3.93 17.70 -18.00
N ALA A 445 4.26 16.83 -18.95
CA ALA A 445 3.82 16.98 -20.34
C ALA A 445 2.29 16.86 -20.49
N TYR A 446 1.66 16.04 -19.68
CA TYR A 446 0.21 15.83 -19.68
C TYR A 446 -0.55 16.96 -18.98
N TRP A 447 -0.16 17.28 -17.74
CA TRP A 447 -0.88 18.25 -16.91
C TRP A 447 -0.54 19.70 -17.24
N LYS A 448 0.73 20.03 -17.48
CA LYS A 448 1.23 21.38 -17.79
C LYS A 448 0.78 22.42 -16.76
N LEU A 449 0.82 22.07 -15.44
CA LEU A 449 0.29 22.93 -14.39
C LEU A 449 1.10 24.22 -14.23
N ASP A 450 2.41 24.13 -14.31
CA ASP A 450 3.37 25.23 -14.21
C ASP A 450 3.32 26.24 -15.39
N SER A 451 2.75 25.84 -16.52
CA SER A 451 2.60 26.65 -17.72
C SER A 451 1.15 27.00 -18.06
N THR A 452 0.19 26.58 -17.22
CA THR A 452 -1.24 26.92 -17.39
C THR A 452 -1.49 28.35 -16.88
N PRO A 453 -2.08 29.24 -17.71
CA PRO A 453 -2.40 30.61 -17.26
C PRO A 453 -3.38 30.61 -16.09
N PRO A 454 -3.31 31.60 -15.15
CA PRO A 454 -4.21 31.68 -14.00
C PRO A 454 -5.69 31.73 -14.38
N GLN A 455 -6.03 32.27 -15.56
CA GLN A 455 -7.40 32.35 -16.09
C GLN A 455 -7.99 30.97 -16.43
N GLU A 456 -7.15 29.99 -16.75
CA GLU A 456 -7.54 28.62 -17.09
C GLU A 456 -7.55 27.68 -15.87
N ARG A 457 -7.13 28.18 -14.70
CA ARG A 457 -7.02 27.41 -13.46
C ARG A 457 -8.28 26.60 -13.13
N GLU A 458 -9.45 27.23 -13.17
CA GLU A 458 -10.71 26.55 -12.80
C GLU A 458 -11.00 25.37 -13.72
N GLN A 459 -10.77 25.53 -15.02
CA GLN A 459 -10.95 24.45 -16.00
C GLN A 459 -9.94 23.31 -15.74
N LYS A 460 -8.70 23.66 -15.40
CA LYS A 460 -7.65 22.71 -15.10
C LYS A 460 -7.94 21.92 -13.80
N VAL A 461 -8.37 22.61 -12.75
CA VAL A 461 -8.81 21.96 -11.49
C VAL A 461 -10.00 21.05 -11.73
N ALA A 462 -10.97 21.49 -12.53
CA ALA A 462 -12.12 20.65 -12.90
C ALA A 462 -11.68 19.39 -13.67
N LYS A 463 -10.67 19.51 -14.55
CA LYS A 463 -10.07 18.37 -15.26
C LYS A 463 -9.39 17.44 -14.26
N LEU A 464 -8.52 17.97 -13.37
CA LEU A 464 -7.83 17.17 -12.33
C LEU A 464 -8.83 16.36 -11.51
N ARG A 465 -9.92 16.99 -11.04
CA ARG A 465 -10.94 16.31 -10.24
C ARG A 465 -11.70 15.24 -11.01
N ARG A 466 -12.04 15.46 -12.27
CA ARG A 466 -12.71 14.44 -13.10
C ARG A 466 -11.82 13.22 -13.30
N GLU A 467 -10.56 13.44 -13.64
CA GLU A 467 -9.60 12.34 -13.83
C GLU A 467 -9.24 11.64 -12.53
N LEU A 468 -9.17 12.38 -11.42
CA LEU A 468 -9.00 11.78 -10.09
C LEU A 468 -10.21 10.90 -9.71
N ALA A 469 -11.44 11.36 -9.96
CA ALA A 469 -12.63 10.55 -9.71
C ALA A 469 -12.65 9.28 -10.56
N HIS A 470 -12.20 9.38 -11.82
CA HIS A 470 -12.04 8.21 -12.69
C HIS A 470 -10.94 7.27 -12.20
N PHE A 471 -9.81 7.82 -11.75
CA PHE A 471 -8.68 7.08 -11.19
C PHE A 471 -9.06 6.29 -9.93
N MET A 472 -9.84 6.89 -9.05
CA MET A 472 -10.34 6.21 -7.84
C MET A 472 -11.38 5.12 -8.15
N GLY A 473 -11.94 5.11 -9.36
CA GLY A 473 -12.96 4.15 -9.76
C GLY A 473 -14.36 4.52 -9.25
N VAL A 474 -15.19 3.53 -8.99
CA VAL A 474 -16.58 3.75 -8.56
C VAL A 474 -16.61 4.19 -7.10
N ILE A 475 -17.05 5.43 -6.86
CA ILE A 475 -17.30 5.93 -5.51
C ILE A 475 -18.76 5.61 -5.16
N PRO A 476 -19.02 4.79 -4.11
CA PRO A 476 -20.37 4.44 -3.71
C PRO A 476 -21.19 5.70 -3.41
N LYS A 477 -22.41 5.75 -3.94
CA LYS A 477 -23.35 6.83 -3.65
C LYS A 477 -24.31 6.36 -2.57
N ALA A 478 -24.49 7.14 -1.53
CA ALA A 478 -25.49 6.89 -0.51
C ALA A 478 -26.89 6.85 -1.14
N ASN A 479 -27.58 5.73 -1.01
CA ASN A 479 -28.90 5.49 -1.60
C ASN A 479 -29.95 5.08 -0.55
N ILE A 480 -29.62 5.17 0.72
CA ILE A 480 -30.50 4.89 1.87
C ILE A 480 -30.50 6.11 2.82
N PRO A 481 -31.46 6.22 3.74
CA PRO A 481 -31.50 7.28 4.74
C PRO A 481 -30.23 7.34 5.57
N LEU A 482 -29.92 8.51 6.12
CA LEU A 482 -28.72 8.71 6.98
C LEU A 482 -28.78 7.88 8.26
N ASN A 483 -29.95 7.75 8.85
CA ASN A 483 -30.24 6.96 10.05
C ASN A 483 -29.15 7.11 11.16
N PRO A 484 -28.92 8.33 11.69
CA PRO A 484 -27.86 8.54 12.68
C PRO A 484 -28.18 7.83 14.00
N ARG A 485 -27.29 7.00 14.46
CA ARG A 485 -27.32 6.37 15.78
C ARG A 485 -26.20 6.97 16.62
N THR A 486 -26.55 7.46 17.80
CA THR A 486 -25.60 8.15 18.66
C THR A 486 -25.65 7.65 20.09
N LEU A 487 -24.48 7.55 20.73
CA LEU A 487 -24.35 7.19 22.14
C LEU A 487 -23.45 8.23 22.83
N LEU A 488 -23.91 8.79 23.92
CA LEU A 488 -23.08 9.66 24.78
C LEU A 488 -22.05 8.78 25.51
N ILE A 489 -20.76 9.00 25.23
CA ILE A 489 -19.65 8.20 25.78
C ILE A 489 -18.80 8.96 26.78
N GLY A 490 -18.95 10.27 26.87
CA GLY A 490 -18.19 11.08 27.81
C GLY A 490 -18.64 12.53 27.84
N GLU A 491 -18.29 13.20 28.93
CA GLU A 491 -18.53 14.62 29.09
C GLU A 491 -17.41 15.27 29.93
N THR A 492 -17.10 16.50 29.58
CA THR A 492 -16.16 17.38 30.30
C THR A 492 -16.86 18.69 30.63
N ASP A 493 -16.18 19.60 31.29
CA ASP A 493 -16.68 20.98 31.51
C ASP A 493 -16.71 21.81 30.20
N LYS A 494 -16.06 21.32 29.13
CA LYS A 494 -15.93 22.01 27.83
C LYS A 494 -16.78 21.41 26.72
N PHE A 495 -16.95 20.10 26.66
CA PHE A 495 -17.67 19.43 25.57
C PHE A 495 -18.38 18.15 26.01
N LEU A 496 -19.30 17.70 25.18
CA LEU A 496 -19.93 16.38 25.20
C LEU A 496 -19.36 15.51 24.06
N ALA A 497 -19.14 14.23 24.33
CA ALA A 497 -18.60 13.27 23.35
C ALA A 497 -19.60 12.15 23.03
N TYR A 498 -19.82 11.91 21.77
CA TYR A 498 -20.74 10.89 21.26
C TYR A 498 -20.06 9.95 20.30
N GLU A 499 -20.35 8.66 20.36
CA GLU A 499 -20.19 7.75 19.22
C GLU A 499 -21.32 7.98 18.22
N VAL A 500 -20.99 7.83 16.93
CA VAL A 500 -21.92 8.06 15.83
C VAL A 500 -21.75 6.98 14.78
N LEU A 501 -22.87 6.34 14.39
CA LEU A 501 -22.99 5.45 13.24
C LEU A 501 -23.96 6.06 12.22
N LEU A 502 -23.60 5.97 10.94
CA LEU A 502 -24.37 6.55 9.83
C LEU A 502 -24.47 5.50 8.71
N ASP A 503 -25.67 5.21 8.24
CA ASP A 503 -25.85 4.30 7.12
C ASP A 503 -25.36 4.91 5.80
N LEU A 504 -24.54 4.19 5.04
CA LEU A 504 -23.99 4.62 3.74
C LEU A 504 -24.73 3.95 2.58
N VAL A 505 -24.62 2.65 2.49
CA VAL A 505 -25.30 1.75 1.56
C VAL A 505 -25.70 0.50 2.33
N PRO A 506 -26.61 -0.36 1.84
CA PRO A 506 -27.00 -1.56 2.58
C PRO A 506 -25.79 -2.39 3.04
N GLY A 507 -25.63 -2.52 4.35
CA GLY A 507 -24.57 -3.30 4.98
C GLY A 507 -23.23 -2.55 5.16
N VAL A 508 -23.16 -1.24 4.87
CA VAL A 508 -21.96 -0.42 5.11
C VAL A 508 -22.32 0.85 5.86
N GLU A 509 -21.60 1.12 6.92
CA GLU A 509 -21.80 2.25 7.81
C GLU A 509 -20.52 3.11 7.90
N ALA A 510 -20.70 4.41 8.15
CA ALA A 510 -19.63 5.28 8.60
C ALA A 510 -19.68 5.40 10.11
N TYR A 511 -18.56 5.22 10.79
CA TYR A 511 -18.39 5.32 12.22
C TYR A 511 -17.42 6.45 12.59
N GLY A 512 -17.61 7.06 13.75
CA GLY A 512 -16.71 8.04 14.34
C GLY A 512 -17.18 8.56 15.68
N GLN A 513 -16.38 9.46 16.26
CA GLN A 513 -16.73 10.18 17.50
C GLN A 513 -16.96 11.67 17.22
N LEU A 514 -18.02 12.22 17.80
CA LEU A 514 -18.43 13.62 17.70
C LEU A 514 -18.23 14.33 19.02
N LEU A 515 -17.43 15.38 19.05
CA LEU A 515 -17.25 16.27 20.21
C LEU A 515 -18.04 17.56 19.99
N VAL A 516 -18.96 17.85 20.90
CA VAL A 516 -19.87 19.01 20.83
C VAL A 516 -19.53 19.97 21.96
N PRO A 517 -19.01 21.18 21.70
CA PRO A 517 -18.73 22.17 22.73
C PRO A 517 -19.97 22.51 23.53
N ARG A 518 -19.86 22.58 24.88
CA ARG A 518 -21.00 22.95 25.75
C ARG A 518 -21.57 24.32 25.43
N SER A 519 -20.80 25.20 24.80
CA SER A 519 -21.25 26.53 24.39
C SER A 519 -22.41 26.53 23.39
N VAL A 520 -22.76 25.42 22.79
CA VAL A 520 -23.91 25.23 21.88
C VAL A 520 -24.93 24.24 22.44
N ALA A 521 -24.65 23.58 23.55
CA ALA A 521 -25.59 22.67 24.18
C ALA A 521 -26.82 23.50 24.66
N GLY A 522 -28.01 23.18 24.11
CA GLY A 522 -29.23 23.87 24.42
C GLY A 522 -29.43 25.26 23.78
N GLN A 523 -28.53 25.73 22.90
CA GLN A 523 -28.67 27.01 22.19
C GLN A 523 -29.02 26.75 20.72
N VAL A 524 -30.21 27.25 20.30
CA VAL A 524 -30.76 26.95 18.95
C VAL A 524 -30.17 27.88 17.87
N ASP A 525 -29.69 29.07 18.25
CA ASP A 525 -29.28 30.12 17.30
C ASP A 525 -27.75 30.21 17.09
N LYS A 526 -26.96 29.46 17.84
CA LYS A 526 -25.51 29.50 17.75
C LYS A 526 -24.98 28.34 16.90
N ARG A 527 -24.26 28.65 15.84
CA ARG A 527 -23.61 27.69 15.01
C ARG A 527 -22.10 27.79 15.13
N LEU A 528 -21.42 26.64 15.13
CA LEU A 528 -19.97 26.55 15.25
C LEU A 528 -19.38 25.93 14.00
N PRO A 529 -18.17 26.34 13.62
CA PRO A 529 -17.41 25.65 12.58
C PRO A 529 -16.98 24.25 13.05
N VAL A 530 -16.69 23.39 12.08
CA VAL A 530 -16.37 21.96 12.29
C VAL A 530 -14.95 21.65 11.85
N MET A 531 -14.28 20.78 12.61
CA MET A 531 -13.07 20.10 12.21
C MET A 531 -13.30 18.59 12.13
N ILE A 532 -13.04 18.02 10.96
CA ILE A 532 -12.94 16.56 10.78
C ILE A 532 -11.48 16.20 11.06
N CYS A 533 -11.25 15.43 12.12
CA CYS A 533 -9.94 15.09 12.64
C CYS A 533 -9.66 13.59 12.42
N GLN A 534 -8.77 13.26 11.48
CA GLN A 534 -8.58 11.90 11.00
C GLN A 534 -7.34 11.26 11.63
N HIS A 535 -7.51 10.05 12.18
CA HIS A 535 -6.42 9.23 12.69
C HIS A 535 -5.57 8.62 11.57
N GLY A 536 -4.37 8.17 11.94
CA GLY A 536 -3.42 7.45 11.09
C GLY A 536 -3.64 5.93 11.07
N TRP A 537 -2.66 5.23 10.53
CA TRP A 537 -2.64 3.77 10.47
C TRP A 537 -2.66 3.17 11.88
N GLY A 538 -3.47 2.13 12.07
CA GLY A 538 -3.65 1.51 13.38
C GLY A 538 -4.23 2.43 14.45
N GLY A 539 -4.71 3.61 14.08
CA GLY A 539 -5.37 4.54 14.97
C GLY A 539 -6.88 4.27 15.10
N ALA A 540 -7.51 5.01 15.99
CA ALA A 540 -8.95 4.95 16.20
C ALA A 540 -9.48 6.36 16.57
N PRO A 541 -10.79 6.62 16.42
CA PRO A 541 -11.40 7.89 16.83
C PRO A 541 -11.10 8.30 18.26
N LYS A 542 -11.04 7.35 19.19
CA LYS A 542 -10.76 7.57 20.61
C LYS A 542 -9.38 8.21 20.87
N TYR A 543 -8.37 7.91 20.04
CA TYR A 543 -7.03 8.51 20.18
C TYR A 543 -6.97 9.96 19.71
N VAL A 544 -7.87 10.33 18.80
CA VAL A 544 -8.01 11.71 18.30
C VAL A 544 -8.84 12.55 19.26
N SER A 545 -9.92 11.96 19.78
CA SER A 545 -10.86 12.64 20.67
C SER A 545 -10.39 12.71 22.12
N GLY A 546 -9.48 11.84 22.54
CA GLY A 546 -9.08 11.69 23.94
C GLY A 546 -10.14 11.03 24.84
N VAL A 547 -11.24 10.51 24.28
CA VAL A 547 -12.36 9.93 25.04
C VAL A 547 -12.41 8.43 24.87
N GLY A 548 -12.54 7.70 25.97
CA GLY A 548 -12.62 6.22 25.96
C GLY A 548 -11.27 5.54 25.78
N THR A 549 -10.18 6.22 26.09
CA THR A 549 -8.83 5.67 26.06
C THR A 549 -8.07 6.05 27.33
N ASP A 550 -7.14 5.21 27.73
CA ASP A 550 -6.08 5.63 28.60
C ASP A 550 -5.07 6.48 27.78
N LEU A 551 -4.85 7.71 28.21
CA LEU A 551 -4.13 8.74 27.46
C LEU A 551 -2.65 8.42 27.22
N GLN A 552 -2.07 7.38 27.83
CA GLN A 552 -0.64 7.09 27.76
C GLN A 552 -0.21 6.45 26.44
N THR A 553 -1.12 5.77 25.72
CA THR A 553 -0.74 4.88 24.64
C THR A 553 -0.51 5.58 23.31
N ASN A 554 -1.19 6.68 22.99
CA ASN A 554 -1.10 7.34 21.67
C ASN A 554 -1.03 8.87 21.71
N ASP A 555 -0.87 9.48 22.89
CA ASP A 555 -0.82 10.93 23.04
C ASP A 555 0.33 11.57 22.23
N HIS A 556 1.44 10.85 22.10
CA HIS A 556 2.62 11.31 21.38
C HIS A 556 2.42 11.48 19.85
N PHE A 557 1.46 10.76 19.23
CA PHE A 557 1.16 10.94 17.80
C PHE A 557 0.11 12.02 17.57
N TYR A 558 -0.99 11.94 18.29
CA TYR A 558 -2.15 12.78 18.02
C TYR A 558 -2.16 14.07 18.85
N ASN A 559 -1.39 14.13 19.94
CA ASN A 559 -1.30 15.30 20.80
C ASN A 559 -2.71 15.85 21.14
N ARG A 560 -3.66 14.95 21.32
CA ARG A 560 -5.07 15.22 21.67
C ARG A 560 -5.74 16.30 20.80
N PHE A 561 -5.34 16.42 19.51
CA PHE A 561 -5.72 17.57 18.68
C PHE A 561 -7.22 17.72 18.49
N GLY A 562 -8.00 16.63 18.47
CA GLY A 562 -9.45 16.67 18.39
C GLY A 562 -10.05 17.28 19.66
N GLU A 563 -9.62 16.84 20.85
CA GLU A 563 -10.03 17.37 22.15
C GLU A 563 -9.68 18.86 22.24
N ARG A 564 -8.44 19.22 21.95
CA ARG A 564 -7.97 20.60 22.00
C ARG A 564 -8.76 21.55 21.09
N LEU A 565 -9.17 21.08 19.93
CA LEU A 565 -10.04 21.84 19.02
C LEU A 565 -11.46 21.97 19.57
N ALA A 566 -12.00 20.91 20.22
CA ALA A 566 -13.30 20.98 20.86
C ALA A 566 -13.30 21.97 22.04
N GLU A 567 -12.26 21.99 22.88
CA GLU A 567 -12.04 22.95 23.95
C GLU A 567 -11.92 24.38 23.41
N ARG A 568 -11.33 24.56 22.24
CA ARG A 568 -11.28 25.86 21.54
C ARG A 568 -12.63 26.27 20.93
N GLY A 569 -13.66 25.43 21.07
CA GLY A 569 -15.02 25.69 20.64
C GLY A 569 -15.33 25.34 19.21
N TYR A 570 -14.59 24.42 18.57
CA TYR A 570 -14.96 23.79 17.32
C TYR A 570 -15.82 22.56 17.60
N VAL A 571 -16.80 22.27 16.75
CA VAL A 571 -17.37 20.92 16.68
C VAL A 571 -16.32 20.05 16.05
N VAL A 572 -16.04 18.88 16.64
CA VAL A 572 -15.04 17.96 16.10
C VAL A 572 -15.70 16.64 15.74
N PHE A 573 -15.39 16.10 14.58
CA PHE A 573 -15.74 14.74 14.21
C PHE A 573 -14.45 13.95 13.92
N ALA A 574 -14.22 12.89 14.68
CA ALA A 574 -13.11 11.96 14.49
C ALA A 574 -13.65 10.71 13.80
N PRO A 575 -13.53 10.60 12.45
CA PRO A 575 -14.00 9.41 11.72
C PRO A 575 -13.06 8.23 11.89
N TYR A 576 -13.60 7.02 11.72
CA TYR A 576 -12.83 5.80 11.62
C TYR A 576 -12.46 5.53 10.15
N LEU A 577 -11.17 5.34 9.88
CA LEU A 577 -10.67 4.74 8.64
C LEU A 577 -10.48 3.25 8.87
N THR A 578 -10.82 2.45 7.86
CA THR A 578 -10.71 0.98 7.96
C THR A 578 -9.25 0.53 7.80
N VAL A 579 -8.54 0.60 8.91
CA VAL A 579 -7.13 0.18 9.06
C VAL A 579 -7.00 -0.62 10.36
N PRO A 580 -7.58 -1.84 10.39
CA PRO A 580 -7.74 -2.60 11.62
C PRO A 580 -6.41 -2.91 12.30
N ASN A 581 -6.41 -2.79 13.63
CA ASN A 581 -5.34 -3.23 14.51
C ASN A 581 -5.47 -4.71 14.83
N ASP A 582 -4.35 -5.38 15.12
CA ASP A 582 -4.39 -6.67 15.80
C ASP A 582 -4.40 -6.45 17.32
N PRO A 583 -5.53 -6.72 18.00
CA PRO A 583 -5.61 -6.54 19.45
C PRO A 583 -4.67 -7.47 20.24
N ARG A 584 -4.16 -8.53 19.60
CA ARG A 584 -3.24 -9.51 20.20
C ARG A 584 -1.77 -9.11 20.10
N SER A 585 -1.46 -8.09 19.35
CA SER A 585 -0.12 -7.55 19.18
C SER A 585 -0.03 -6.18 19.86
N PRO A 586 0.53 -6.09 21.07
CA PRO A 586 0.82 -4.80 21.68
C PRO A 586 2.00 -4.15 20.95
N GLY A 587 1.72 -3.44 19.89
CA GLY A 587 2.71 -2.79 19.03
C GLY A 587 2.19 -2.67 17.60
N TRP A 588 2.72 -1.72 16.89
CA TRP A 588 2.41 -1.37 15.51
C TRP A 588 2.83 -2.48 14.54
N ILE A 589 2.17 -3.63 14.56
CA ILE A 589 2.41 -4.67 13.56
C ILE A 589 1.51 -4.37 12.38
N TYR A 590 2.13 -4.08 11.26
CA TYR A 590 1.48 -4.01 9.97
C TYR A 590 0.77 -5.33 9.67
N ARG A 591 -0.55 -5.27 9.57
CA ARG A 591 -1.40 -6.40 9.22
C ARG A 591 -1.72 -6.35 7.73
N ALA A 592 -0.68 -6.44 6.91
CA ALA A 592 -0.84 -6.57 5.46
C ALA A 592 -1.71 -7.76 5.05
N ASP A 593 -1.68 -8.83 5.83
CA ASP A 593 -2.55 -10.00 5.68
C ASP A 593 -4.04 -9.68 5.86
N ILE A 594 -4.38 -8.60 6.57
CA ILE A 594 -5.77 -8.13 6.73
C ILE A 594 -6.13 -7.14 5.63
N ILE A 595 -5.28 -6.13 5.35
CA ILE A 595 -5.65 -5.06 4.42
C ILE A 595 -5.49 -5.46 2.95
N ASN A 596 -4.45 -6.23 2.61
CA ASN A 596 -4.18 -6.62 1.23
C ASN A 596 -5.33 -7.37 0.54
N PRO A 597 -6.10 -8.25 1.19
CA PRO A 597 -7.27 -8.87 0.56
C PRO A 597 -8.29 -7.85 0.05
N ILE A 598 -8.69 -6.86 0.88
CA ILE A 598 -9.68 -5.86 0.45
C ILE A 598 -9.12 -4.87 -0.60
N VAL A 599 -7.80 -4.64 -0.61
CA VAL A 599 -7.15 -3.88 -1.68
C VAL A 599 -7.22 -4.65 -2.99
N ARG A 600 -6.89 -5.95 -2.99
CA ARG A 600 -6.97 -6.80 -4.20
C ARG A 600 -8.40 -7.00 -4.70
N GLU A 601 -9.39 -7.07 -3.80
CA GLU A 601 -10.81 -7.08 -4.15
C GLU A 601 -11.22 -5.79 -4.87
N ALA A 602 -10.76 -4.63 -4.36
CA ALA A 602 -10.99 -3.34 -4.99
C ALA A 602 -10.26 -3.23 -6.34
N ASP A 603 -9.00 -3.65 -6.42
CA ASP A 603 -8.19 -3.64 -7.66
C ASP A 603 -8.84 -4.49 -8.77
N ALA A 604 -9.34 -5.68 -8.43
CA ALA A 604 -10.05 -6.54 -9.39
C ALA A 604 -11.30 -5.86 -9.98
N LEU A 605 -11.92 -4.95 -9.23
CA LEU A 605 -13.05 -4.12 -9.66
C LEU A 605 -12.64 -2.79 -10.32
N GLY A 606 -11.33 -2.50 -10.44
CA GLY A 606 -10.85 -1.23 -10.96
C GLY A 606 -11.16 -0.04 -10.05
N MET A 607 -11.04 -0.24 -8.75
CA MET A 607 -11.33 0.75 -7.73
C MET A 607 -10.15 0.88 -6.76
N MET A 608 -9.93 2.08 -6.25
CA MET A 608 -9.14 2.24 -5.02
C MET A 608 -10.01 1.92 -3.80
N ARG A 609 -9.47 1.22 -2.81
CA ARG A 609 -10.15 1.04 -1.52
C ARG A 609 -10.59 2.38 -0.90
N THR A 610 -9.77 3.42 -1.05
CA THR A 610 -10.05 4.79 -0.59
C THR A 610 -11.35 5.36 -1.16
N SER A 611 -11.92 4.83 -2.25
CA SER A 611 -13.19 5.28 -2.81
C SER A 611 -14.37 5.08 -1.85
N ILE A 612 -14.35 4.01 -1.05
CA ILE A 612 -15.39 3.76 -0.05
C ILE A 612 -15.21 4.68 1.17
N GLU A 613 -13.97 4.97 1.54
CA GLU A 613 -13.69 5.93 2.62
C GLU A 613 -14.12 7.36 2.24
N LEU A 614 -13.95 7.75 0.98
CA LEU A 614 -14.51 9.01 0.46
C LEU A 614 -16.04 9.03 0.53
N ALA A 615 -16.70 7.90 0.25
CA ALA A 615 -18.16 7.82 0.39
C ALA A 615 -18.59 7.96 1.85
N LYS A 616 -17.87 7.34 2.80
CA LYS A 616 -18.10 7.55 4.24
C LYS A 616 -17.89 9.01 4.63
N LEU A 617 -16.81 9.65 4.17
CA LEU A 617 -16.56 11.07 4.43
C LEU A 617 -17.72 11.96 3.95
N ARG A 618 -18.23 11.73 2.74
CA ARG A 618 -19.38 12.42 2.21
C ARG A 618 -20.61 12.28 3.11
N ARG A 619 -20.82 11.08 3.61
CA ARG A 619 -21.93 10.79 4.52
C ARG A 619 -21.79 11.49 5.86
N ILE A 620 -20.56 11.55 6.39
CA ILE A 620 -20.24 12.32 7.60
C ILE A 620 -20.51 13.81 7.37
N VAL A 621 -20.13 14.37 6.23
CA VAL A 621 -20.41 15.76 5.89
C VAL A 621 -21.92 16.03 5.77
N ASP A 622 -22.70 15.10 5.18
CA ASP A 622 -24.17 15.18 5.16
C ASP A 622 -24.75 15.26 6.59
N PHE A 623 -24.27 14.40 7.47
CA PHE A 623 -24.67 14.39 8.89
C PHE A 623 -24.32 15.71 9.57
N LEU A 624 -23.08 16.17 9.48
CA LEU A 624 -22.62 17.39 10.10
C LEU A 624 -23.43 18.60 9.63
N GLN A 625 -23.75 18.69 8.33
CA GLN A 625 -24.58 19.75 7.78
C GLN A 625 -26.04 19.70 8.23
N SER A 626 -26.53 18.54 8.68
CA SER A 626 -27.88 18.40 9.23
C SER A 626 -28.03 18.86 10.67
N LEU A 627 -26.92 19.04 11.41
CA LEU A 627 -26.92 19.41 12.81
C LEU A 627 -27.23 20.92 12.99
N PRO A 628 -28.20 21.30 13.83
CA PRO A 628 -28.67 22.68 13.91
C PRO A 628 -27.62 23.66 14.48
N PHE A 629 -26.67 23.17 15.26
CA PHE A 629 -25.58 23.94 15.86
C PHE A 629 -24.29 23.97 15.02
N VAL A 630 -24.30 23.41 13.81
CA VAL A 630 -23.16 23.38 12.91
C VAL A 630 -23.28 24.45 11.83
N ASP A 631 -22.19 25.19 11.59
CA ASP A 631 -22.06 25.99 10.37
C ASP A 631 -21.55 25.09 9.24
N GLY A 632 -22.47 24.52 8.47
CA GLY A 632 -22.19 23.57 7.40
C GLY A 632 -21.37 24.11 6.22
N LYS A 633 -21.06 25.43 6.21
CA LYS A 633 -20.15 26.06 5.25
C LYS A 633 -18.71 26.19 5.77
N GLN A 634 -18.50 25.91 7.04
CA GLN A 634 -17.23 26.08 7.73
C GLN A 634 -16.73 24.71 8.27
N ILE A 635 -16.41 23.78 7.35
CA ILE A 635 -15.93 22.42 7.67
C ILE A 635 -14.49 22.30 7.18
N GLY A 636 -13.53 22.08 8.08
CA GLY A 636 -12.14 21.78 7.78
C GLY A 636 -11.82 20.30 7.92
N TYR A 637 -10.78 19.83 7.25
CA TYR A 637 -10.27 18.45 7.34
C TYR A 637 -8.81 18.46 7.78
N TYR A 638 -8.46 17.65 8.76
CA TYR A 638 -7.11 17.53 9.31
C TYR A 638 -6.79 16.07 9.61
N GLY A 639 -5.76 15.51 8.95
CA GLY A 639 -5.37 14.12 9.10
C GLY A 639 -3.88 13.92 9.29
N LEU A 640 -3.52 12.99 10.19
CA LEU A 640 -2.15 12.59 10.50
C LEU A 640 -1.81 11.27 9.81
N SER A 641 -0.59 11.13 9.24
CA SER A 641 -0.06 9.86 8.74
C SER A 641 -0.97 9.25 7.66
N TYR A 642 -1.53 8.08 7.86
CA TYR A 642 -2.55 7.53 6.94
C TYR A 642 -3.80 8.44 6.86
N GLY A 643 -4.12 9.20 7.93
CA GLY A 643 -5.09 10.31 7.87
C GLY A 643 -4.60 11.45 6.97
N GLY A 644 -3.30 11.71 6.91
CA GLY A 644 -2.65 12.61 5.94
C GLY A 644 -2.72 12.06 4.50
N TYR A 645 -2.55 10.75 4.30
CA TYR A 645 -2.82 10.08 3.02
C TYR A 645 -4.26 10.34 2.59
N SER A 646 -5.23 10.09 3.47
CA SER A 646 -6.64 10.35 3.16
C SER A 646 -6.91 11.83 2.88
N ALA A 647 -6.20 12.75 3.56
CA ALA A 647 -6.28 14.20 3.35
C ALA A 647 -5.75 14.65 1.97
N ILE A 648 -4.89 13.86 1.34
CA ILE A 648 -4.44 14.10 -0.03
C ILE A 648 -5.45 13.59 -1.06
N TRP A 649 -6.06 12.43 -0.83
CA TRP A 649 -6.91 11.76 -1.82
C TRP A 649 -8.39 12.18 -1.79
N MET A 650 -8.98 12.33 -0.61
CA MET A 650 -10.43 12.51 -0.48
C MET A 650 -10.89 13.97 -0.64
N PRO A 651 -10.27 14.97 -0.02
CA PRO A 651 -10.73 16.35 -0.08
C PRO A 651 -10.80 16.98 -1.48
N PRO A 652 -9.94 16.63 -2.46
CA PRO A 652 -10.11 17.12 -3.83
C PRO A 652 -11.51 16.86 -4.38
N LEU A 653 -12.12 15.72 -4.00
CA LEU A 653 -13.42 15.25 -4.47
C LEU A 653 -14.59 15.53 -3.50
N GLU A 654 -14.33 16.18 -2.36
CA GLU A 654 -15.37 16.66 -1.43
C GLU A 654 -15.36 18.20 -1.38
N PRO A 655 -16.12 18.86 -2.24
CA PRO A 655 -16.05 20.32 -2.41
C PRO A 655 -16.62 21.13 -1.25
N ARG A 656 -17.34 20.50 -0.31
CA ARG A 656 -17.93 21.17 0.87
C ARG A 656 -16.90 21.45 1.97
N LEU A 657 -15.73 20.83 1.91
CA LEU A 657 -14.61 21.12 2.82
C LEU A 657 -14.02 22.50 2.50
N LYS A 658 -13.86 23.34 3.51
CA LYS A 658 -13.34 24.71 3.40
C LYS A 658 -11.83 24.75 3.12
N PHE A 659 -11.09 23.85 3.77
CA PHE A 659 -9.63 23.68 3.64
C PHE A 659 -9.22 22.27 4.08
N THR A 660 -7.95 21.96 3.85
CA THR A 660 -7.36 20.65 4.23
C THR A 660 -6.00 20.86 4.90
N ILE A 661 -5.75 20.10 5.96
CA ILE A 661 -4.43 19.98 6.60
C ILE A 661 -3.93 18.56 6.45
N ILE A 662 -2.74 18.43 5.88
CA ILE A 662 -2.03 17.17 5.62
C ILE A 662 -0.87 17.11 6.60
N SER A 663 -0.97 16.25 7.62
CA SER A 663 0.08 16.08 8.62
C SER A 663 0.85 14.79 8.41
N ALA A 664 2.18 14.86 8.46
CA ALA A 664 3.12 13.75 8.53
C ALA A 664 2.98 12.70 7.40
N TYR A 665 2.63 13.12 6.18
CA TYR A 665 2.49 12.20 5.04
C TYR A 665 2.96 12.77 3.69
N PHE A 666 2.90 14.07 3.45
CA PHE A 666 3.26 14.70 2.17
C PHE A 666 4.69 14.36 1.74
N ASN A 667 4.85 13.86 0.48
CA ASN A 667 6.10 13.23 0.08
C ASN A 667 6.40 13.33 -1.44
N GLU A 668 7.64 13.09 -1.84
CA GLU A 668 7.99 12.75 -3.22
C GLU A 668 7.61 11.27 -3.46
N ARG A 669 6.37 11.06 -3.90
CA ARG A 669 5.69 9.77 -3.99
C ARG A 669 6.48 8.71 -4.76
N ARG A 670 7.12 9.08 -5.86
CA ARG A 670 7.89 8.15 -6.67
C ARG A 670 9.08 7.58 -5.89
N LYS A 671 9.85 8.43 -5.22
CA LYS A 671 10.98 7.96 -4.40
C LYS A 671 10.49 7.11 -3.24
N MET A 672 9.46 7.58 -2.53
CA MET A 672 8.85 6.84 -1.43
C MET A 672 8.47 5.40 -1.81
N LEU A 673 7.93 5.16 -3.01
CA LEU A 673 7.43 3.86 -3.46
C LEU A 673 8.42 3.03 -4.29
N THR A 674 9.57 3.60 -4.70
CA THR A 674 10.51 2.90 -5.60
C THR A 674 11.98 2.97 -5.16
N HIS A 675 12.28 3.55 -3.98
CA HIS A 675 13.65 3.73 -3.54
C HIS A 675 14.21 2.45 -2.88
N VAL A 676 15.28 1.90 -3.44
CA VAL A 676 15.90 0.62 -3.02
C VAL A 676 17.45 0.73 -3.01
N ASP A 677 18.02 1.93 -2.88
CA ASP A 677 19.42 2.12 -3.25
C ASP A 677 20.45 1.55 -2.26
N LYS A 678 20.11 1.36 -0.97
CA LYS A 678 21.01 0.72 0.01
C LYS A 678 20.24 0.02 1.13
N PRO A 679 20.74 -1.11 1.67
CA PRO A 679 20.18 -1.70 2.88
C PRO A 679 20.22 -0.70 4.04
N GLY A 680 19.07 -0.39 4.61
CA GLY A 680 18.95 0.52 5.74
C GLY A 680 18.78 2.01 5.37
N ASP A 681 18.76 2.39 4.09
CA ASP A 681 18.20 3.66 3.65
C ASP A 681 16.67 3.62 3.73
N HIS A 682 15.99 4.79 3.68
CA HIS A 682 14.54 4.96 3.83
C HIS A 682 13.70 4.20 2.79
N ASP A 683 13.79 2.88 2.83
CA ASP A 683 12.99 1.93 2.04
C ASP A 683 11.65 1.60 2.71
N HIS A 684 11.21 2.45 3.66
CA HIS A 684 10.11 2.17 4.58
C HIS A 684 8.87 1.62 3.88
N TYR A 685 8.44 2.25 2.78
CA TYR A 685 7.28 1.77 2.02
C TYR A 685 7.61 0.65 1.03
N TRP A 686 8.86 0.57 0.57
CA TRP A 686 9.28 -0.49 -0.34
C TRP A 686 9.41 -1.84 0.38
N SER A 687 9.92 -1.84 1.60
CA SER A 687 10.08 -3.04 2.43
C SER A 687 8.80 -3.47 3.16
N LEU A 688 7.75 -2.64 3.19
CA LEU A 688 6.48 -3.01 3.80
C LEU A 688 5.72 -4.03 2.95
N PRO A 689 5.08 -5.05 3.58
CA PRO A 689 4.25 -6.02 2.87
C PRO A 689 2.93 -5.42 2.35
N ASP A 690 2.60 -4.19 2.75
CA ASP A 690 1.37 -3.50 2.39
C ASP A 690 1.38 -3.04 0.92
N ILE A 691 0.28 -3.30 0.22
CA ILE A 691 0.07 -2.91 -1.17
C ILE A 691 -0.91 -1.73 -1.35
N ASP A 692 -1.54 -1.23 -0.29
CA ASP A 692 -2.56 -0.17 -0.35
C ASP A 692 -2.05 1.17 -0.91
N PHE A 693 -0.73 1.40 -0.86
CA PHE A 693 -0.09 2.57 -1.43
C PHE A 693 0.23 2.44 -2.92
N TYR A 694 0.16 1.22 -3.46
CA TYR A 694 0.44 0.93 -4.86
C TYR A 694 -0.87 0.99 -5.65
N ASN A 695 -1.07 2.09 -6.39
CA ASN A 695 -2.27 2.29 -7.19
C ASN A 695 -1.94 2.22 -8.69
N TRP A 696 -2.84 1.62 -9.47
CA TRP A 696 -2.64 1.39 -10.90
C TRP A 696 -2.33 2.67 -11.68
N ASN A 697 -1.16 2.68 -12.34
CA ASN A 697 -0.70 3.79 -13.17
C ASN A 697 -0.57 5.14 -12.44
N LEU A 698 -0.37 5.10 -11.11
CA LEU A 698 -0.31 6.27 -10.25
C LEU A 698 0.74 7.27 -10.72
N LEU A 699 2.00 6.81 -10.93
CA LEU A 699 3.12 7.70 -11.20
C LEU A 699 3.03 8.45 -12.53
N ASN A 700 2.28 7.94 -13.50
CA ASN A 700 2.02 8.62 -14.77
C ASN A 700 0.86 9.63 -14.69
N GLN A 701 0.02 9.57 -13.66
CA GLN A 701 -1.20 10.38 -13.55
C GLN A 701 -1.12 11.41 -12.42
N PHE A 702 -0.78 10.98 -11.20
CA PHE A 702 -0.82 11.82 -10.00
C PHE A 702 0.35 11.55 -9.07
N THR A 703 0.81 12.63 -8.40
CA THR A 703 1.56 12.59 -7.16
C THR A 703 1.02 13.66 -6.23
N ASP A 704 1.58 13.82 -5.05
CA ASP A 704 1.05 14.73 -4.05
C ASP A 704 0.86 16.17 -4.55
N PRO A 705 1.79 16.78 -5.34
CA PRO A 705 1.59 18.12 -5.88
C PRO A 705 0.36 18.27 -6.79
N GLU A 706 0.08 17.32 -7.70
CA GLU A 706 -1.10 17.37 -8.57
C GLU A 706 -2.39 17.23 -7.76
N LEU A 707 -2.40 16.38 -6.72
CA LEU A 707 -3.55 16.20 -5.82
C LEU A 707 -3.81 17.46 -5.00
N ILE A 708 -2.77 18.18 -4.53
CA ILE A 708 -2.91 19.49 -3.88
C ILE A 708 -3.49 20.51 -4.87
N ALA A 709 -2.98 20.58 -6.09
CA ALA A 709 -3.53 21.46 -7.11
C ALA A 709 -5.02 21.17 -7.40
N ALA A 710 -5.45 19.93 -7.31
CA ALA A 710 -6.87 19.55 -7.44
C ALA A 710 -7.75 20.08 -6.30
N MET A 711 -7.19 20.46 -5.14
CA MET A 711 -7.96 21.06 -4.04
C MET A 711 -8.26 22.54 -4.28
N TRP A 712 -7.41 23.24 -5.01
CA TRP A 712 -7.52 24.70 -5.19
C TRP A 712 -8.87 25.13 -5.80
N PRO A 713 -9.39 26.36 -5.48
CA PRO A 713 -8.74 27.42 -4.69
C PRO A 713 -8.90 27.29 -3.17
N ARG A 714 -9.24 26.10 -2.65
CA ARG A 714 -9.36 25.85 -1.20
C ARG A 714 -7.97 25.78 -0.58
N PRO A 715 -7.77 26.40 0.58
CA PRO A 715 -6.48 26.41 1.25
C PRO A 715 -5.99 25.03 1.68
N VAL A 716 -4.68 24.83 1.65
CA VAL A 716 -4.00 23.60 2.09
C VAL A 716 -2.84 23.95 3.01
N CYS A 717 -2.77 23.28 4.14
CA CYS A 717 -1.63 23.32 5.04
C CYS A 717 -0.94 21.95 5.06
N ILE A 718 0.38 21.95 5.00
CA ILE A 718 1.21 20.76 5.18
C ILE A 718 1.95 20.92 6.50
N GLU A 719 1.76 19.98 7.42
CA GLU A 719 2.45 19.92 8.70
C GLU A 719 3.42 18.74 8.68
N TRP A 720 4.68 19.00 9.01
CA TRP A 720 5.69 17.96 8.94
C TRP A 720 6.81 18.14 9.95
N GLY A 721 7.10 17.08 10.72
CA GLY A 721 8.23 17.01 11.65
C GLY A 721 9.54 16.68 10.92
N LEU A 722 10.59 17.46 11.13
CA LEU A 722 11.91 17.26 10.48
C LEU A 722 12.57 15.91 10.81
N ASN A 723 12.13 15.26 11.91
CA ASN A 723 12.60 13.95 12.35
C ASN A 723 11.55 12.84 12.07
N ASP A 724 10.57 13.12 11.22
CA ASP A 724 9.55 12.17 10.84
C ASP A 724 10.14 11.04 9.96
N PRO A 725 10.00 9.75 10.34
CA PRO A 725 10.56 8.65 9.55
C PRO A 725 9.79 8.38 8.25
N VAL A 726 8.61 8.94 8.05
CA VAL A 726 7.77 8.69 6.86
C VAL A 726 8.32 9.34 5.60
N THR A 727 9.06 10.44 5.74
CA THR A 727 9.71 11.12 4.61
C THR A 727 11.07 11.67 4.99
N THR A 728 11.92 11.92 4.00
CA THR A 728 13.18 12.64 4.22
C THR A 728 13.00 14.13 3.97
N PRO A 729 13.83 15.00 4.60
CA PRO A 729 13.83 16.42 4.30
C PRO A 729 14.03 16.74 2.80
N ALA A 730 14.84 15.97 2.11
CA ALA A 730 15.09 16.13 0.68
C ALA A 730 13.85 15.82 -0.17
N TRP A 731 13.12 14.74 0.17
CA TRP A 731 11.91 14.36 -0.54
C TRP A 731 10.77 15.32 -0.28
N HIS A 732 10.59 15.73 0.98
CA HIS A 732 9.60 16.74 1.35
C HIS A 732 9.84 18.06 0.60
N ARG A 733 11.08 18.61 0.66
CA ARG A 733 11.44 19.84 -0.06
C ARG A 733 11.25 19.74 -1.57
N ALA A 734 11.58 18.59 -2.17
CA ALA A 734 11.37 18.36 -3.61
C ALA A 734 9.88 18.43 -4.00
N ALA A 735 9.03 17.75 -3.26
CA ALA A 735 7.58 17.78 -3.48
C ALA A 735 7.00 19.18 -3.22
N TRP A 736 7.42 19.84 -2.14
CA TRP A 736 7.00 21.21 -1.82
C TRP A 736 7.39 22.22 -2.89
N ALA A 737 8.60 22.10 -3.45
CA ALA A 737 9.05 22.96 -4.53
C ALA A 737 8.16 22.85 -5.79
N GLU A 738 7.60 21.66 -6.09
CA GLU A 738 6.62 21.51 -7.17
C GLU A 738 5.28 22.17 -6.83
N VAL A 739 4.76 22.01 -5.61
CA VAL A 739 3.55 22.70 -5.16
C VAL A 739 3.74 24.21 -5.28
N LYS A 740 4.88 24.73 -4.86
CA LYS A 740 5.20 26.17 -4.96
C LYS A 740 5.19 26.67 -6.40
N LYS A 741 5.80 25.93 -7.34
CA LYS A 741 5.75 26.30 -8.77
C LYS A 741 4.32 26.42 -9.30
N PHE A 742 3.45 25.50 -8.92
CA PHE A 742 2.05 25.53 -9.33
C PHE A 742 1.30 26.67 -8.66
N ALA A 743 1.56 26.92 -7.36
CA ALA A 743 0.97 28.03 -6.62
C ALA A 743 1.37 29.37 -7.21
N ASP A 744 2.67 29.58 -7.50
CA ASP A 744 3.18 30.79 -8.13
C ASP A 744 2.54 31.02 -9.52
N ALA A 745 2.47 29.96 -10.35
CA ALA A 745 1.85 30.04 -11.68
C ALA A 745 0.36 30.39 -11.64
N TRP A 746 -0.34 30.01 -10.57
CA TRP A 746 -1.80 30.16 -10.44
C TRP A 746 -2.23 31.24 -9.46
N ASN A 747 -1.31 32.03 -8.90
CA ASN A 747 -1.55 33.02 -7.83
C ASN A 747 -2.26 32.40 -6.61
N MET A 748 -1.72 31.28 -6.11
CA MET A 748 -2.27 30.53 -4.97
C MET A 748 -1.38 30.54 -3.73
N ASP A 749 -0.34 31.38 -3.66
CA ASP A 749 0.61 31.43 -2.54
C ASP A 749 -0.06 31.71 -1.19
N ASP A 750 -1.12 32.53 -1.18
CA ASP A 750 -1.89 32.82 0.01
C ASP A 750 -2.78 31.65 0.48
N LYS A 751 -2.86 30.58 -0.32
CA LYS A 751 -3.68 29.37 -0.08
C LYS A 751 -2.88 28.16 0.36
N ILE A 752 -1.56 28.28 0.44
CA ILE A 752 -0.70 27.18 0.88
C ILE A 752 0.13 27.62 2.08
N LEU A 753 0.36 26.68 3.00
CA LEU A 753 1.22 26.85 4.17
C LEU A 753 2.00 25.55 4.39
N SER A 754 3.29 25.65 4.70
CA SER A 754 4.07 24.54 5.24
C SER A 754 4.43 24.87 6.68
N ASP A 755 4.03 24.01 7.62
CA ASP A 755 4.35 24.04 9.03
C ASP A 755 5.44 23.00 9.32
N ASP A 756 6.68 23.34 8.94
CA ASP A 756 7.85 22.50 9.18
C ASP A 756 8.37 22.73 10.59
N PHE A 757 8.31 21.72 11.46
CA PHE A 757 8.74 21.84 12.85
C PHE A 757 9.84 20.85 13.21
N ILE A 758 10.62 21.14 14.24
CA ILE A 758 11.60 20.21 14.78
C ILE A 758 10.86 19.22 15.67
N GLY A 759 10.55 18.05 15.13
CA GLY A 759 9.79 17.03 15.87
C GLY A 759 9.63 15.73 15.11
N PRO A 760 9.12 14.69 15.79
CA PRO A 760 8.88 13.37 15.23
C PRO A 760 7.58 13.33 14.41
N HIS A 761 7.12 12.12 14.12
CA HIS A 761 5.84 11.81 13.50
C HIS A 761 4.66 12.11 14.44
N THR A 762 4.19 13.36 14.48
CA THR A 762 3.15 13.82 15.43
C THR A 762 2.39 15.03 14.92
N ILE A 763 1.21 15.27 15.50
CA ILE A 763 0.50 16.54 15.38
C ILE A 763 1.26 17.61 16.17
N HIS A 764 1.73 18.67 15.50
CA HIS A 764 2.35 19.82 16.14
C HIS A 764 1.31 20.77 16.73
N GLY A 765 0.32 21.14 15.92
CA GLY A 765 -0.83 21.92 16.37
C GLY A 765 -0.58 23.42 16.53
N ILE A 766 0.59 23.94 16.21
CA ILE A 766 0.90 25.38 16.34
C ILE A 766 0.50 26.12 15.07
N GLY A 767 1.24 25.90 13.98
CA GLY A 767 0.92 26.53 12.71
C GLY A 767 -0.42 26.10 12.14
N THR A 768 -0.76 24.84 12.34
CA THR A 768 -2.04 24.28 11.88
C THR A 768 -3.24 24.89 12.62
N PHE A 769 -3.17 25.15 13.95
CA PHE A 769 -4.25 25.80 14.67
C PHE A 769 -4.42 27.26 14.30
N PHE A 770 -3.29 27.97 14.04
CA PHE A 770 -3.34 29.30 13.43
C PHE A 770 -4.03 29.27 12.05
N PHE A 771 -3.68 28.29 11.21
CA PHE A 771 -4.29 28.10 9.90
C PHE A 771 -5.81 27.82 10.01
N ILE A 772 -6.23 26.98 10.96
CA ILE A 772 -7.65 26.71 11.23
C ILE A 772 -8.38 28.00 11.59
N ASP A 773 -7.86 28.77 12.57
CA ASP A 773 -8.48 30.02 12.97
C ASP A 773 -8.49 31.05 11.83
N ARG A 774 -7.45 31.16 11.03
CA ARG A 774 -7.40 32.06 9.86
C ARG A 774 -8.56 31.83 8.89
N TRP A 775 -8.95 30.58 8.67
CA TRP A 775 -9.95 30.25 7.66
C TRP A 775 -11.36 30.02 8.20
N LEU A 776 -11.50 29.60 9.46
CA LEU A 776 -12.80 29.39 10.08
C LEU A 776 -13.21 30.51 11.05
N ARG A 777 -12.25 31.23 11.65
CA ARG A 777 -12.48 32.29 12.63
C ARG A 777 -11.51 33.45 12.43
N PRO A 778 -11.54 34.14 11.29
CA PRO A 778 -10.53 35.14 10.93
C PRO A 778 -10.39 36.27 11.94
N GLN A 779 -11.43 36.59 12.70
CA GLN A 779 -11.36 37.59 13.77
C GLN A 779 -10.40 37.16 14.90
N ARG A 780 -10.22 35.87 15.12
CA ARG A 780 -9.35 35.32 16.15
C ARG A 780 -7.87 35.37 15.78
N SER A 781 -7.58 35.26 14.49
CA SER A 781 -6.22 35.33 13.95
C SER A 781 -5.82 36.73 13.45
N ALA A 782 -6.75 37.67 13.40
CA ALA A 782 -6.48 39.02 12.90
C ALA A 782 -5.44 39.76 13.73
N GLY A 783 -4.38 40.26 13.09
CA GLY A 783 -3.31 40.99 13.75
C GLY A 783 -2.32 40.11 14.54
N ARG A 784 -2.37 38.78 14.38
CA ARG A 784 -1.48 37.82 15.02
C ARG A 784 -0.52 37.23 14.00
N ASP A 785 0.71 37.01 14.41
CA ASP A 785 1.72 36.38 13.57
C ASP A 785 1.67 34.85 13.72
N TYR A 786 1.93 34.17 12.60
CA TYR A 786 2.23 32.75 12.59
C TYR A 786 3.56 32.53 13.32
N GLY A 787 3.49 31.82 14.47
CA GLY A 787 4.70 31.45 15.21
C GLY A 787 4.51 31.43 16.73
N CYS A 788 5.53 31.01 17.44
CA CYS A 788 5.54 30.84 18.90
C CYS A 788 5.47 32.13 19.72
N ASN A 789 5.17 33.26 19.13
CA ASN A 789 5.02 34.54 19.82
C ASN A 789 3.61 34.81 20.29
N ASP A 790 2.64 33.99 19.90
CA ASP A 790 1.23 34.18 20.29
C ASP A 790 0.80 33.12 21.32
N GLU A 791 0.46 33.52 22.51
CA GLU A 791 0.05 32.62 23.60
C GLU A 791 -1.18 31.76 23.27
N ASP A 792 -2.01 32.15 22.29
CA ASP A 792 -3.17 31.36 21.85
C ASP A 792 -2.78 30.22 20.90
N TYR A 793 -1.64 30.34 20.21
CA TYR A 793 -1.13 29.35 19.25
C TYR A 793 0.12 28.63 19.76
N CYS A 794 0.88 29.28 20.62
CA CYS A 794 1.90 28.63 21.43
C CYS A 794 1.22 27.98 22.63
N ASN A 795 1.09 26.77 22.55
CA ASN A 795 0.24 25.91 23.28
C ASN A 795 0.48 25.93 24.81
N LYS A 796 -0.53 26.27 25.57
CA LYS A 796 -0.62 25.96 27.01
C LYS A 796 -0.79 24.45 27.25
N ASP A 797 -1.17 23.69 26.24
CA ASP A 797 -1.64 22.31 26.31
C ASP A 797 -0.92 21.33 25.38
N VAL A 798 0.03 21.77 24.53
CA VAL A 798 1.00 20.85 23.97
C VAL A 798 1.90 20.43 25.10
N ALA A 799 1.90 19.15 25.39
CA ALA A 799 2.74 18.59 26.43
C ALA A 799 4.13 19.21 26.38
N PRO A 800 4.59 19.86 27.43
CA PRO A 800 5.85 20.56 27.43
C PRO A 800 6.95 19.55 27.17
N GLY A 801 7.71 19.82 26.20
CA GLY A 801 8.84 19.01 25.83
C GLY A 801 8.45 17.91 24.85
N PHE A 802 9.27 17.83 23.85
CA PHE A 802 9.40 16.68 23.04
C PHE A 802 9.42 15.44 23.92
N HIS A 803 8.32 14.69 23.96
CA HIS A 803 8.40 13.32 24.41
C HIS A 803 9.30 12.64 23.40
N GLY A 804 10.56 12.47 23.77
CA GLY A 804 11.48 11.68 22.98
C GLY A 804 10.77 10.37 22.69
N TYR A 805 10.70 10.00 21.44
CA TYR A 805 10.16 8.74 20.98
C TYR A 805 10.64 7.64 21.94
N ALA A 806 9.74 7.05 22.73
CA ALA A 806 10.02 5.78 23.37
C ALA A 806 9.85 4.75 22.24
N PRO A 807 10.95 4.25 21.65
CA PRO A 807 10.82 3.37 20.51
C PRO A 807 10.20 2.08 20.95
N SER A 808 9.30 1.57 20.12
CA SER A 808 9.06 0.14 20.08
C SER A 808 10.41 -0.59 19.94
N SER A 809 10.53 -1.76 20.53
CA SER A 809 11.74 -2.60 20.57
C SER A 809 12.37 -2.93 19.20
N GLU A 810 11.84 -2.42 18.11
CA GLU A 810 12.15 -2.77 16.73
C GLU A 810 12.85 -1.67 15.92
N ILE A 811 12.98 -0.43 16.43
CA ILE A 811 13.76 0.59 15.72
C ILE A 811 15.23 0.45 16.12
N PRO A 812 16.15 0.14 15.21
CA PRO A 812 17.56 0.05 15.53
C PRO A 812 18.08 1.41 15.98
N TYR A 813 18.63 1.45 17.18
CA TYR A 813 19.28 2.64 17.72
C TYR A 813 20.68 2.79 17.19
N VAL A 814 21.10 4.04 16.96
CA VAL A 814 22.51 4.38 16.90
C VAL A 814 22.98 4.64 18.32
N THR A 815 23.99 3.93 18.72
CA THR A 815 24.68 4.13 19.99
C THR A 815 25.88 5.02 19.78
N HIS A 816 25.96 6.12 20.53
CA HIS A 816 27.13 6.98 20.55
C HIS A 816 27.89 6.73 21.84
N ALA A 817 29.11 6.19 21.73
CA ALA A 817 29.98 6.03 22.88
C ALA A 817 30.57 7.40 23.26
N VAL A 818 30.39 7.79 24.50
CA VAL A 818 31.01 8.98 25.10
C VAL A 818 32.19 8.52 25.95
N ASP A 819 33.40 8.70 25.40
CA ASP A 819 34.65 8.44 26.09
C ASP A 819 35.54 9.68 26.04
N SER A 820 36.41 9.84 27.02
CA SER A 820 37.31 10.97 27.14
C SER A 820 38.46 11.01 26.12
N SER A 821 38.60 9.92 25.32
CA SER A 821 39.68 9.81 24.30
C SER A 821 39.30 10.47 22.99
N LYS A 822 38.00 10.70 22.75
CA LYS A 822 37.50 11.35 21.55
C LYS A 822 37.15 12.80 21.84
N LYS A 823 37.77 13.75 21.11
CA LYS A 823 37.44 15.17 21.14
C LYS A 823 36.05 15.52 20.59
N SER A 824 35.24 14.52 20.20
CA SER A 824 33.91 14.73 19.68
C SER A 824 32.88 14.58 20.79
N ALA A 825 32.54 15.66 21.43
CA ALA A 825 31.35 15.73 22.27
C ALA A 825 30.09 15.47 21.42
N ILE A 826 29.11 14.83 22.04
CA ILE A 826 27.80 14.67 21.41
C ILE A 826 27.03 15.96 21.69
N THR A 827 26.74 16.71 20.65
CA THR A 827 25.99 17.98 20.74
C THR A 827 24.56 17.81 20.23
N GLY A 828 23.63 18.52 20.84
CA GLY A 828 22.26 18.64 20.41
C GLY A 828 21.75 20.06 20.59
N ARG A 829 20.57 20.34 20.07
CA ARG A 829 19.93 21.66 20.18
C ARG A 829 18.46 21.52 20.56
N PHE A 830 17.92 22.53 21.25
CA PHE A 830 16.55 22.52 21.73
C PHE A 830 15.95 23.92 21.83
N TYR A 831 14.62 23.96 21.87
CA TYR A 831 13.87 25.17 22.28
C TYR A 831 13.11 24.83 23.57
N VAL A 832 12.82 25.85 24.36
CA VAL A 832 11.88 25.73 25.48
C VAL A 832 10.48 26.24 25.08
N SER A 833 9.44 25.69 25.69
CA SER A 833 8.06 26.13 25.48
C SER A 833 7.82 27.53 26.05
N ASN A 834 7.00 28.34 25.37
CA ASN A 834 6.52 29.63 25.91
C ASN A 834 5.72 29.45 27.20
N VAL A 835 5.11 28.32 27.42
CA VAL A 835 4.25 28.04 28.57
C VAL A 835 5.06 27.70 29.80
N SER A 836 6.21 27.08 29.61
CA SER A 836 7.14 26.71 30.65
C SER A 836 8.55 27.12 30.24
N PRO A 837 8.85 28.43 30.27
CA PRO A 837 10.19 28.89 29.88
C PRO A 837 11.27 28.51 30.90
N GLU A 838 10.88 27.89 31.99
CA GLU A 838 11.81 27.46 33.04
C GLU A 838 12.17 25.98 32.85
N MET A 839 13.39 25.75 32.44
CA MET A 839 13.98 24.42 32.34
C MET A 839 14.46 23.95 33.69
N ALA A 840 13.94 22.85 34.20
CA ALA A 840 14.37 22.22 35.46
C ALA A 840 15.41 21.10 35.24
N GLY A 841 15.60 20.66 34.02
CA GLY A 841 16.56 19.58 33.70
C GLY A 841 16.39 19.03 32.29
N MET A 842 17.00 17.87 32.09
CA MET A 842 16.93 17.12 30.83
C MET A 842 16.89 15.62 31.10
N ALA A 843 16.05 14.88 30.41
CA ALA A 843 16.08 13.43 30.42
C ALA A 843 16.86 12.91 29.20
N LEU A 844 17.74 11.94 29.41
CA LEU A 844 18.51 11.28 28.38
C LEU A 844 18.34 9.74 28.49
N LYS A 845 18.37 9.05 27.36
CA LYS A 845 18.41 7.59 27.34
C LYS A 845 19.87 7.13 27.33
N LEU A 846 20.28 6.45 28.38
CA LEU A 846 21.68 6.11 28.67
C LEU A 846 21.85 4.64 29.06
N SER A 847 23.03 4.09 28.77
CA SER A 847 23.60 2.92 29.45
C SER A 847 25.09 3.15 29.66
N ARG A 848 25.75 2.25 30.44
CA ARG A 848 27.19 2.30 30.60
C ARG A 848 27.83 0.93 30.45
N VAL A 849 29.12 0.98 30.13
CA VAL A 849 30.04 -0.14 30.22
C VAL A 849 31.11 0.27 31.24
N GLY A 850 31.45 -0.63 32.14
CA GLY A 850 32.44 -0.34 33.20
C GLY A 850 32.02 0.77 34.17
N ASN A 851 32.96 1.61 34.57
CA ASN A 851 32.76 2.75 35.49
C ASN A 851 33.33 4.06 34.87
N PRO A 852 32.63 4.70 33.94
CA PRO A 852 33.15 5.82 33.12
C PRO A 852 33.28 7.15 33.88
N GLY A 853 33.05 7.20 35.18
CA GLY A 853 33.03 8.44 35.96
C GLY A 853 31.69 9.20 35.83
N GLU A 854 31.73 10.51 36.08
CA GLU A 854 30.56 11.36 36.00
C GLU A 854 30.25 11.76 34.54
N LEU A 855 28.97 11.70 34.14
CA LEU A 855 28.47 12.24 32.91
C LEU A 855 28.04 13.69 33.12
N VAL A 856 28.48 14.59 32.25
CA VAL A 856 28.10 15.99 32.31
C VAL A 856 27.40 16.41 31.01
N VAL A 857 26.33 17.17 31.14
CA VAL A 857 25.62 17.80 30.02
C VAL A 857 25.72 19.30 30.18
N GLY A 858 26.56 19.94 29.39
CA GLY A 858 26.68 21.38 29.32
C GLY A 858 25.53 21.99 28.53
N LEU A 859 24.96 23.09 29.02
CA LEU A 859 23.89 23.84 28.37
C LEU A 859 24.45 25.18 27.92
N GLY A 860 24.24 25.52 26.61
CA GLY A 860 24.83 26.71 26.04
C GLY A 860 23.84 27.56 25.23
N SER A 861 24.14 28.85 25.17
CA SER A 861 23.45 29.80 24.29
C SER A 861 23.92 29.69 22.83
N ARG A 862 25.04 28.99 22.59
CA ARG A 862 25.66 28.69 21.29
C ARG A 862 26.26 27.29 21.29
N GLU A 863 26.47 26.76 20.07
CA GLU A 863 27.12 25.44 19.90
C GLU A 863 28.51 25.39 20.52
N GLY A 864 28.74 24.36 21.36
CA GLY A 864 30.02 24.16 22.05
C GLY A 864 30.25 25.00 23.28
N GLU A 865 29.34 25.89 23.66
CA GLU A 865 29.38 26.67 24.89
C GLU A 865 28.56 25.98 26.00
N SER A 866 28.94 26.16 27.27
CA SER A 866 28.21 25.68 28.45
C SER A 866 27.89 26.85 29.40
N ASP A 867 27.62 28.04 28.82
CA ASP A 867 27.47 29.31 29.54
C ASP A 867 26.15 29.43 30.31
N LEU A 868 25.21 28.53 30.12
CA LEU A 868 23.91 28.53 30.79
C LEU A 868 23.87 27.64 32.04
N GLY A 869 24.64 26.57 32.05
CA GLY A 869 24.70 25.64 33.19
C GLY A 869 25.09 24.23 32.81
N GLU A 870 25.19 23.39 33.82
CA GLU A 870 25.58 21.99 33.65
C GLU A 870 24.65 21.09 34.44
N LEU A 871 24.36 19.90 33.85
CA LEU A 871 23.64 18.79 34.46
C LEU A 871 24.63 17.66 34.63
N SER A 872 24.54 16.89 35.71
CA SER A 872 25.45 15.74 35.89
C SER A 872 24.72 14.50 36.41
N LEU A 873 25.36 13.33 36.17
CA LEU A 873 24.88 12.03 36.59
C LEU A 873 26.05 11.13 36.88
N GLU A 874 26.11 10.57 38.10
CA GLU A 874 27.20 9.64 38.49
C GLU A 874 27.03 8.27 37.79
N ALA A 875 28.14 7.63 37.43
CA ALA A 875 28.13 6.33 36.74
C ALA A 875 27.34 5.26 37.50
N LYS A 876 27.39 5.26 38.85
CA LYS A 876 26.66 4.30 39.70
C LYS A 876 25.14 4.39 39.52
N GLU A 877 24.60 5.54 39.05
CA GLU A 877 23.18 5.77 38.84
C GLU A 877 22.72 5.25 37.47
N VAL A 878 23.65 4.95 36.57
CA VAL A 878 23.35 4.45 35.21
C VAL A 878 23.48 2.93 35.14
N SER A 879 22.42 2.25 34.72
CA SER A 879 22.44 0.77 34.60
C SER A 879 23.35 0.30 33.47
N PRO A 880 24.13 -0.79 33.72
CA PRO A 880 24.92 -1.41 32.67
C PRO A 880 24.02 -2.19 31.68
N GLY A 881 24.34 -2.12 30.41
CA GLY A 881 23.79 -3.00 29.34
C GLY A 881 22.61 -2.45 28.53
N TYR A 882 21.53 -2.00 29.14
CA TYR A 882 20.35 -1.51 28.40
C TYR A 882 20.14 -0.01 28.59
N GLY A 883 19.77 0.69 27.50
CA GLY A 883 19.46 2.12 27.57
C GLY A 883 18.15 2.37 28.32
N LEU A 884 18.22 3.01 29.48
CA LEU A 884 17.11 3.51 30.27
C LEU A 884 17.05 5.02 30.22
N GLY A 885 15.87 5.60 30.48
CA GLY A 885 15.70 7.04 30.62
C GLY A 885 16.18 7.52 32.00
N TYR A 886 17.01 8.58 32.02
CA TYR A 886 17.53 9.19 33.24
C TYR A 886 17.22 10.67 33.23
N ASP A 887 16.68 11.19 34.33
CA ASP A 887 16.35 12.57 34.55
C ASP A 887 17.52 13.29 35.22
N LEU A 888 18.25 14.12 34.47
CA LEU A 888 19.30 15.00 34.98
C LEU A 888 18.66 16.34 35.37
N LYS A 889 18.81 16.73 36.63
CA LYS A 889 18.15 17.93 37.17
C LYS A 889 19.15 19.06 37.37
N LEU A 890 18.73 20.27 37.02
CA LEU A 890 19.46 21.48 37.31
C LEU A 890 19.36 21.81 38.82
N LYS A 891 20.42 22.33 39.42
CA LYS A 891 20.41 22.80 40.79
C LYS A 891 19.44 23.95 40.97
N HIS A 892 19.32 24.78 39.96
CA HIS A 892 18.37 25.88 39.86
C HIS A 892 17.75 25.88 38.48
N PRO A 893 16.44 26.03 38.35
CA PRO A 893 15.81 26.13 37.04
C PRO A 893 16.31 27.33 36.26
N LEU A 894 16.50 27.13 34.94
CA LEU A 894 16.92 28.17 34.00
C LEU A 894 15.69 28.75 33.30
N ARG A 895 15.54 30.08 33.39
CA ARG A 895 14.55 30.77 32.57
C ARG A 895 15.13 31.10 31.21
N LEU A 896 14.62 30.48 30.15
CA LEU A 896 15.10 30.60 28.77
C LEU A 896 14.12 31.40 27.93
N ASP A 897 14.62 32.07 26.88
CA ASP A 897 13.76 32.73 25.89
C ASP A 897 13.19 31.71 24.91
N PRO A 898 11.89 31.47 24.83
CA PRO A 898 11.28 30.48 23.93
C PRO A 898 11.53 30.77 22.46
N ARG A 899 11.93 31.98 22.07
CA ARG A 899 12.25 32.37 20.70
C ARG A 899 13.67 32.06 20.27
N LYS A 900 14.51 31.52 21.17
CA LYS A 900 15.92 31.24 20.93
C LYS A 900 16.18 29.76 20.88
N LEU A 901 17.12 29.39 20.01
CA LEU A 901 17.69 28.06 19.94
C LEU A 901 18.79 27.95 20.98
N TYR A 902 18.76 26.85 21.74
CA TYR A 902 19.77 26.53 22.76
C TYR A 902 20.47 25.23 22.38
N TRP A 903 21.64 25.03 22.99
CA TRP A 903 22.48 23.89 22.69
C TRP A 903 22.79 23.12 23.97
N PHE A 904 23.02 21.82 23.82
CA PHE A 904 23.59 21.02 24.87
C PHE A 904 24.73 20.14 24.33
N GLU A 905 25.67 19.81 25.20
CA GLU A 905 26.81 18.99 24.91
C GLU A 905 26.98 17.91 25.96
N VAL A 906 26.97 16.62 25.56
CA VAL A 906 27.15 15.49 26.47
C VAL A 906 28.63 15.11 26.50
N LYS A 907 29.22 15.16 27.70
CA LYS A 907 30.64 14.88 27.95
C LYS A 907 30.77 13.86 29.09
N ALA A 908 31.74 12.94 29.00
CA ALA A 908 32.19 12.20 30.17
C ALA A 908 33.39 12.94 30.79
N LEU A 909 33.38 13.10 32.10
CA LEU A 909 34.54 13.64 32.83
C LEU A 909 35.74 12.66 32.77
N ALA A 910 36.93 13.16 33.15
CA ALA A 910 38.19 12.44 33.08
C ALA A 910 38.11 11.03 33.70
N GLY A 911 38.47 10.01 32.93
CA GLY A 911 38.43 8.59 33.35
C GLY A 911 37.64 7.66 32.42
N ALA A 912 36.78 8.20 31.53
CA ALA A 912 36.12 7.38 30.52
C ALA A 912 37.12 6.87 29.48
N THR A 913 37.11 5.59 29.22
CA THR A 913 37.90 4.89 28.19
C THR A 913 36.95 4.10 27.26
N PRO A 914 37.41 3.55 26.13
CA PRO A 914 36.55 2.67 25.34
C PRO A 914 35.99 1.43 26.10
N GLN A 915 36.67 1.02 27.20
CA GLN A 915 36.25 -0.05 28.10
C GLN A 915 35.34 0.44 29.23
N ASP A 916 35.38 1.76 29.53
CA ASP A 916 34.58 2.43 30.54
C ASP A 916 33.91 3.65 29.90
N ALA A 917 32.77 3.46 29.30
CA ALA A 917 32.11 4.51 28.50
C ALA A 917 30.58 4.57 28.75
N TYR A 918 30.01 5.74 28.53
CA TYR A 918 28.58 5.88 28.41
C TYR A 918 28.12 5.61 26.94
N THR A 919 26.97 5.03 26.82
CA THR A 919 26.26 4.94 25.55
C THR A 919 25.04 5.82 25.61
N VAL A 920 24.97 6.83 24.75
CA VAL A 920 23.83 7.70 24.58
C VAL A 920 23.03 7.15 23.42
N TYR A 921 21.74 6.92 23.63
CA TYR A 921 20.86 6.35 22.62
C TYR A 921 20.10 7.46 21.89
N GLY A 922 20.09 7.37 20.58
CA GLY A 922 19.29 8.23 19.72
C GLY A 922 18.61 7.43 18.63
N PRO A 923 17.56 7.95 18.01
CA PRO A 923 17.01 7.31 16.81
C PRO A 923 18.12 7.26 15.76
N LYS A 924 18.20 6.11 15.06
CA LYS A 924 19.13 5.98 13.92
C LYS A 924 18.84 7.09 12.92
N PRO A 925 19.81 7.91 12.49
CA PRO A 925 19.58 8.87 11.41
C PRO A 925 19.09 8.09 10.21
N LEU A 926 17.90 8.42 9.77
CA LEU A 926 17.32 7.84 8.58
C LEU A 926 18.05 8.45 7.38
N GLY A 927 18.91 7.68 6.74
CA GLY A 927 19.87 7.92 5.70
C GLY A 927 19.79 9.16 4.82
N GLY A 928 20.94 9.67 4.51
CA GLY A 928 21.24 10.71 3.53
C GLY A 928 22.16 11.79 4.11
N ASP A 929 23.09 12.28 3.31
CA ASP A 929 24.07 13.30 3.67
C ASP A 929 23.46 14.66 4.10
N ASP A 930 22.12 14.81 3.99
CA ASP A 930 21.38 16.04 4.30
C ASP A 930 20.88 16.14 5.74
N TYR A 931 21.03 15.08 6.57
CA TYR A 931 20.75 15.18 8.00
C TYR A 931 21.95 15.81 8.71
N PRO A 932 21.74 16.88 9.50
CA PRO A 932 22.80 17.38 10.37
C PRO A 932 23.29 16.23 11.24
N LYS A 933 24.59 15.96 11.23
CA LYS A 933 25.25 14.84 11.95
C LYS A 933 24.93 14.76 13.45
N ASN A 934 24.19 15.71 14.00
CA ASN A 934 23.90 15.92 15.41
C ASN A 934 22.44 15.64 15.82
N PHE A 935 21.59 15.08 14.96
CA PHE A 935 20.15 14.88 15.23
C PHE A 935 19.78 13.47 15.73
N GLY A 936 20.64 12.79 16.40
CA GLY A 936 20.44 11.39 16.81
C GLY A 936 20.23 11.14 18.31
N LEU A 937 19.90 12.15 19.14
CA LEU A 937 19.75 11.92 20.57
C LEU A 937 18.28 11.91 21.01
N SER A 938 17.87 10.89 21.77
CA SER A 938 16.60 10.88 22.48
C SER A 938 16.74 11.66 23.78
N PHE A 939 16.13 12.83 23.88
CA PHE A 939 16.13 13.64 25.09
C PHE A 939 14.77 14.28 25.32
N ARG A 940 14.52 14.67 26.57
CA ARG A 940 13.34 15.44 27.00
C ARG A 940 13.78 16.59 27.90
N ILE A 941 13.23 17.76 27.71
CA ILE A 941 13.41 18.90 28.61
C ILE A 941 12.45 18.76 29.79
N LEU A 942 12.98 18.78 31.01
CA LEU A 942 12.20 18.78 32.22
C LEU A 942 11.85 20.22 32.61
N THR A 943 10.62 20.48 32.95
CA THR A 943 10.16 21.81 33.39
C THR A 943 9.84 21.86 34.89
N THR A 944 9.76 23.06 35.48
CA THR A 944 9.47 23.24 36.89
C THR A 944 8.05 22.83 37.31
N ARG A 945 7.16 22.61 36.33
CA ARG A 945 5.76 22.22 36.62
C ARG A 945 5.56 20.70 36.74
N GLY A 946 6.65 19.92 36.62
CA GLY A 946 6.58 18.47 36.89
C GLY A 946 5.83 17.65 35.81
N GLU A 947 5.64 18.21 34.61
CA GLU A 947 4.92 17.57 33.48
C GLU A 947 5.84 17.15 32.35
#